data_d065a00836b74feed2f3083064048238
#
_entry.id   d065a00836b74feed2f3083064048238
#
_cell.length_a   1.000
_cell.length_b   1.000
_cell.length_c   1.000
_cell.angle_alpha   90.00
_cell.angle_beta   90.00
_cell.angle_gamma   90.00
#
_symmetry.space_group_name_H-M   'P 1'
#
loop_
_entity.id
_entity.type
_entity.pdbx_description
1 polymer ?
#
loop_
_entity_poly.entity_id
_entity_poly.type
_entity_poly.pdbx_seq_one_letter_code
_entity_poly.pdbx_strand_id
1 'polypeptide(L)'
;MSTETIEKHRIPPGFENAHVKPADYDRLYAESIRDPEAFWAREGKRLDWIEPYTKVKNTDFTFGKVNIKWYEDGVLNVSVNCVDRHLDKRGEQTAIIFEPDDPKDDARHITYRQLSENVNRMANVLLSQGVMRGDRVVIYLPMIPEAAYAMLACARIGAIHSIVFAGFSPDALANRINDSGAKVVITADTAPRGGRKTNLKANADAALLHCSDKVRCLVVKHTGDQTTWVEDRDVDVKAMMQEASPDCPPRPMNAEDPLFILYTSGSTGKPKGVVHTTGGYLVFAAMTHEYTFDYHDGDIFWCTADVGWVTGHSYIVYGPLANGATTVMFEGVPTWPDAGRFWEVCAKHKVNQFYTAPTAIRALMGKGPEFVEKHDLSSLRLLGTVGEPINPEAWNWYDEHVGKGRCPIVDTWWQTETGGHLITPLPGATETKPGSATVPFFGIRPAILDAESARVQEGNPAEGVLCIADSWPGQMRTVWGDHKRFEETYFQQYPGYYFTGDGCRRDEDGYYWITGRVDDVINVSGHRMGTAEVESALVAHEKVAEAAVVGYPHPVKGQGIYAYVTLMSGVEPTEELRAELEKWVRSEIGPIAKPDLIQWAPGMPKTRSGKIMRRILRKIAENDYGSLGDTSTLAEPEVVEDLIENRMNRD
;
A
#
# COMPACT_ATOMS: atom_id res chain seq x y z
N MET A 1 -11.40 31.74 -2.41
CA MET A 1 -11.76 30.35 -2.68
C MET A 1 -13.04 30.37 -3.46
N SER A 2 -13.01 29.98 -4.74
CA SER A 2 -14.25 29.73 -5.47
C SER A 2 -14.86 28.48 -4.81
N THR A 3 -16.02 28.64 -4.21
CA THR A 3 -16.84 27.54 -3.73
C THR A 3 -17.48 26.85 -4.95
N GLU A 4 -16.68 26.26 -5.82
CA GLU A 4 -17.22 25.23 -6.69
C GLU A 4 -17.54 24.06 -5.78
N THR A 5 -18.84 23.84 -5.59
CA THR A 5 -19.37 22.69 -4.90
C THR A 5 -18.95 21.48 -5.73
N ILE A 6 -17.95 20.71 -5.26
CA ILE A 6 -17.54 19.48 -5.94
C ILE A 6 -18.77 18.56 -6.01
N GLU A 7 -19.18 18.24 -7.21
CA GLU A 7 -20.40 17.46 -7.46
C GLU A 7 -20.24 16.06 -6.91
N LYS A 8 -21.29 15.55 -6.25
CA LYS A 8 -21.34 14.17 -5.77
C LYS A 8 -21.70 13.23 -6.92
N HIS A 9 -20.91 12.21 -7.11
CA HIS A 9 -21.24 11.10 -7.99
C HIS A 9 -22.13 10.10 -7.25
N ARG A 10 -23.31 9.86 -7.83
CA ARG A 10 -24.29 8.91 -7.27
C ARG A 10 -23.77 7.49 -7.35
N ILE A 11 -24.32 6.63 -6.50
CA ILE A 11 -24.09 5.19 -6.57
C ILE A 11 -24.58 4.70 -7.94
N PRO A 12 -23.71 4.08 -8.77
CA PRO A 12 -24.12 3.56 -10.07
C PRO A 12 -25.16 2.44 -9.94
N PRO A 13 -25.98 2.20 -10.97
CA PRO A 13 -26.82 1.00 -11.05
C PRO A 13 -25.99 -0.29 -10.94
N GLY A 14 -26.58 -1.35 -10.37
CA GLY A 14 -25.91 -2.65 -10.22
C GLY A 14 -25.41 -2.93 -8.80
N PHE A 15 -25.60 -1.99 -7.87
CA PHE A 15 -25.23 -2.15 -6.45
C PHE A 15 -26.45 -2.35 -5.53
N GLU A 16 -27.58 -2.73 -6.09
CA GLU A 16 -28.82 -3.01 -5.32
C GLU A 16 -28.66 -4.18 -4.34
N ASN A 17 -27.71 -5.09 -4.64
CA ASN A 17 -27.38 -6.24 -3.80
C ASN A 17 -26.02 -6.08 -3.08
N ALA A 18 -25.49 -4.86 -2.99
CA ALA A 18 -24.26 -4.61 -2.25
C ALA A 18 -24.38 -5.06 -0.79
N HIS A 19 -23.26 -5.50 -0.22
CA HIS A 19 -23.17 -5.92 1.18
C HIS A 19 -23.60 -4.83 2.16
N VAL A 20 -23.33 -3.58 1.82
CA VAL A 20 -23.66 -2.42 2.64
C VAL A 20 -24.43 -1.41 1.81
N LYS A 21 -25.63 -1.02 2.27
CA LYS A 21 -26.48 0.04 1.70
C LYS A 21 -26.43 1.28 2.60
N PRO A 22 -26.95 2.46 2.17
CA PRO A 22 -26.85 3.69 2.96
C PRO A 22 -27.36 3.54 4.40
N ALA A 23 -28.55 2.97 4.59
CA ALA A 23 -29.11 2.74 5.92
C ALA A 23 -28.33 1.72 6.76
N ASP A 24 -27.67 0.75 6.11
CA ASP A 24 -26.79 -0.22 6.79
C ASP A 24 -25.52 0.45 7.25
N TYR A 25 -24.94 1.33 6.44
CA TYR A 25 -23.73 2.07 6.83
C TYR A 25 -23.97 2.85 8.13
N ASP A 26 -24.99 3.69 8.17
CA ASP A 26 -25.30 4.53 9.33
C ASP A 26 -25.50 3.67 10.60
N ARG A 27 -26.28 2.60 10.48
CA ARG A 27 -26.55 1.68 11.59
C ARG A 27 -25.32 0.96 12.08
N LEU A 28 -24.54 0.35 11.15
CA LEU A 28 -23.35 -0.42 11.49
C LEU A 28 -22.24 0.46 12.02
N TYR A 29 -22.06 1.65 11.44
CA TYR A 29 -21.08 2.60 11.93
C TYR A 29 -21.42 3.08 13.34
N ALA A 30 -22.66 3.51 13.58
CA ALA A 30 -23.11 3.92 14.90
C ALA A 30 -22.97 2.79 15.94
N GLU A 31 -23.29 1.54 15.57
CA GLU A 31 -23.11 0.37 16.43
C GLU A 31 -21.62 0.14 16.74
N SER A 32 -20.76 0.18 15.73
CA SER A 32 -19.33 -0.07 15.89
C SER A 32 -18.61 0.96 16.79
N ILE A 33 -19.15 2.19 16.85
CA ILE A 33 -18.62 3.26 17.70
C ILE A 33 -19.20 3.20 19.12
N ARG A 34 -20.50 2.88 19.24
CA ARG A 34 -21.16 2.84 20.54
C ARG A 34 -20.74 1.64 21.39
N ASP A 35 -20.60 0.47 20.76
CA ASP A 35 -20.22 -0.78 21.42
C ASP A 35 -19.21 -1.55 20.53
N PRO A 36 -17.96 -1.08 20.49
CA PRO A 36 -16.93 -1.70 19.65
C PRO A 36 -16.64 -3.15 20.06
N GLU A 37 -16.77 -3.48 21.35
CA GLU A 37 -16.50 -4.83 21.84
C GLU A 37 -17.53 -5.82 21.28
N ALA A 38 -18.83 -5.52 21.40
CA ALA A 38 -19.89 -6.36 20.83
C ALA A 38 -19.82 -6.42 19.30
N PHE A 39 -19.54 -5.30 18.63
CA PHE A 39 -19.39 -5.24 17.19
C PHE A 39 -18.28 -6.17 16.70
N TRP A 40 -17.06 -6.02 17.25
CA TRP A 40 -15.91 -6.83 16.85
C TRP A 40 -15.99 -8.28 17.35
N ALA A 41 -16.73 -8.56 18.42
CA ALA A 41 -17.05 -9.93 18.82
C ALA A 41 -17.91 -10.66 17.77
N ARG A 42 -18.79 -9.95 17.09
CA ARG A 42 -19.57 -10.49 15.98
C ARG A 42 -18.71 -10.66 14.73
N GLU A 43 -17.96 -9.63 14.36
CA GLU A 43 -17.17 -9.61 13.12
C GLU A 43 -15.99 -10.59 13.16
N GLY A 44 -15.44 -10.88 14.32
CA GLY A 44 -14.39 -11.90 14.48
C GLY A 44 -14.84 -13.31 14.10
N LYS A 45 -16.14 -13.58 14.11
CA LYS A 45 -16.70 -14.89 13.70
C LYS A 45 -16.62 -15.16 12.20
N ARG A 46 -16.16 -14.19 11.40
CA ARG A 46 -15.86 -14.41 9.98
C ARG A 46 -14.70 -15.35 9.73
N LEU A 47 -13.86 -15.58 10.74
CA LEU A 47 -12.75 -16.51 10.70
C LEU A 47 -13.07 -17.80 11.47
N ASP A 48 -12.35 -18.87 11.11
CA ASP A 48 -12.38 -20.13 11.81
C ASP A 48 -11.34 -20.10 12.95
N TRP A 49 -11.79 -20.32 14.17
CA TRP A 49 -10.99 -20.34 15.38
C TRP A 49 -10.84 -21.77 15.88
N ILE A 50 -9.61 -22.15 16.23
CA ILE A 50 -9.32 -23.43 16.90
C ILE A 50 -9.84 -23.36 18.35
N GLU A 51 -9.55 -22.25 19.04
CA GLU A 51 -10.12 -21.92 20.34
C GLU A 51 -10.75 -20.53 20.21
N PRO A 52 -12.07 -20.41 20.35
CA PRO A 52 -12.77 -19.12 20.27
C PRO A 52 -12.30 -18.13 21.35
N TYR A 53 -12.19 -16.88 20.98
CA TYR A 53 -11.87 -15.79 21.90
C TYR A 53 -13.03 -15.48 22.85
N THR A 54 -12.68 -15.02 24.05
CA THR A 54 -13.62 -14.43 25.03
C THR A 54 -13.25 -12.97 25.34
N LYS A 55 -11.98 -12.59 25.13
CA LYS A 55 -11.47 -11.24 25.32
C LYS A 55 -11.28 -10.56 23.98
N VAL A 56 -12.25 -9.72 23.60
CA VAL A 56 -12.30 -9.12 22.26
C VAL A 56 -11.32 -7.96 22.14
N LYS A 57 -11.36 -7.02 23.08
CA LYS A 57 -10.59 -5.77 23.06
C LYS A 57 -9.92 -5.50 24.39
N ASN A 58 -8.61 -5.24 24.35
CA ASN A 58 -7.81 -4.80 25.50
C ASN A 58 -6.80 -3.78 24.99
N THR A 59 -7.18 -2.49 25.04
CA THR A 59 -6.41 -1.41 24.42
C THR A 59 -6.30 -0.19 25.33
N ASP A 60 -5.12 0.43 25.32
CA ASP A 60 -4.83 1.67 26.03
C ASP A 60 -3.90 2.54 25.16
N PHE A 61 -4.30 3.79 24.89
CA PHE A 61 -3.51 4.76 24.13
C PHE A 61 -2.75 5.77 25.03
N THR A 62 -2.70 5.52 26.33
CA THR A 62 -1.96 6.37 27.26
C THR A 62 -0.45 6.27 26.97
N PHE A 63 0.19 7.38 26.62
CA PHE A 63 1.64 7.42 26.39
C PHE A 63 2.42 6.88 27.61
N GLY A 64 3.39 6.02 27.37
CA GLY A 64 4.15 5.29 28.38
C GLY A 64 3.45 4.01 28.89
N LYS A 65 2.24 3.71 28.42
CA LYS A 65 1.47 2.51 28.76
C LYS A 65 0.69 1.95 27.56
N VAL A 66 1.07 2.33 26.34
CA VAL A 66 0.33 1.93 25.15
C VAL A 66 0.29 0.41 25.04
N ASN A 67 -0.93 -0.13 24.97
CA ASN A 67 -1.20 -1.54 24.84
C ASN A 67 -2.31 -1.74 23.82
N ILE A 68 -2.08 -2.62 22.85
CA ILE A 68 -3.04 -2.93 21.80
C ILE A 68 -3.13 -4.43 21.65
N LYS A 69 -4.25 -5.01 22.08
CA LYS A 69 -4.56 -6.44 21.93
C LYS A 69 -6.00 -6.63 21.50
N TRP A 70 -6.18 -7.54 20.56
CA TRP A 70 -7.48 -7.91 20.05
C TRP A 70 -7.61 -9.43 19.99
N TYR A 71 -8.75 -9.95 20.45
CA TYR A 71 -9.01 -11.40 20.50
C TYR A 71 -7.92 -12.17 21.28
N GLU A 72 -7.39 -11.58 22.34
CA GLU A 72 -6.09 -11.97 22.93
C GLU A 72 -6.01 -13.41 23.46
N ASP A 73 -7.12 -14.04 23.78
CA ASP A 73 -7.20 -15.43 24.20
C ASP A 73 -7.66 -16.39 23.08
N GLY A 74 -7.93 -15.89 21.88
CA GLY A 74 -8.30 -16.70 20.73
C GLY A 74 -7.09 -17.41 20.11
N VAL A 75 -7.34 -18.60 19.55
CA VAL A 75 -6.34 -19.41 18.85
C VAL A 75 -6.82 -19.76 17.44
N LEU A 76 -5.99 -19.51 16.45
CA LEU A 76 -6.29 -19.77 15.04
C LEU A 76 -5.01 -20.03 14.24
N ASN A 77 -5.16 -20.26 12.94
CA ASN A 77 -4.06 -20.23 11.98
C ASN A 77 -4.48 -19.48 10.72
N VAL A 78 -3.67 -18.54 10.28
CA VAL A 78 -3.95 -17.71 9.09
C VAL A 78 -3.95 -18.54 7.82
N SER A 79 -3.03 -19.51 7.66
CA SER A 79 -2.98 -20.40 6.51
C SER A 79 -4.26 -21.24 6.39
N VAL A 80 -4.80 -21.73 7.51
CA VAL A 80 -6.08 -22.45 7.54
C VAL A 80 -7.21 -21.56 7.02
N ASN A 81 -7.28 -20.31 7.50
CA ASN A 81 -8.32 -19.37 7.11
C ASN A 81 -8.23 -18.91 5.64
N CYS A 82 -7.02 -18.87 5.09
CA CYS A 82 -6.79 -18.46 3.70
C CYS A 82 -6.85 -19.63 2.69
N VAL A 83 -6.65 -20.87 3.14
CA VAL A 83 -6.47 -22.02 2.26
C VAL A 83 -7.36 -23.21 2.67
N ASP A 84 -7.08 -23.83 3.81
CA ASP A 84 -7.64 -25.13 4.17
C ASP A 84 -9.17 -25.13 4.25
N ARG A 85 -9.76 -24.10 4.87
CA ARG A 85 -11.23 -24.02 5.04
C ARG A 85 -11.99 -23.91 3.72
N HIS A 86 -11.30 -23.60 2.62
CA HIS A 86 -11.92 -23.47 1.30
C HIS A 86 -11.88 -24.77 0.49
N LEU A 87 -11.08 -25.77 0.90
CA LEU A 87 -10.81 -26.95 0.08
C LEU A 87 -12.04 -27.78 -0.24
N ASP A 88 -12.94 -27.96 0.71
CA ASP A 88 -14.15 -28.77 0.50
C ASP A 88 -15.12 -28.16 -0.53
N LYS A 89 -15.29 -26.85 -0.49
CA LYS A 89 -16.26 -26.14 -1.33
C LYS A 89 -15.63 -25.53 -2.59
N ARG A 90 -14.34 -25.15 -2.54
CA ARG A 90 -13.64 -24.35 -3.55
C ARG A 90 -12.31 -24.98 -3.97
N GLY A 91 -12.05 -26.25 -3.66
CA GLY A 91 -10.75 -26.89 -3.94
C GLY A 91 -10.29 -26.73 -5.39
N GLU A 92 -11.22 -26.83 -6.33
CA GLU A 92 -10.93 -26.69 -7.78
C GLU A 92 -11.12 -25.25 -8.32
N GLN A 93 -11.58 -24.30 -7.49
CA GLN A 93 -11.63 -22.90 -7.87
C GLN A 93 -10.23 -22.33 -7.92
N THR A 94 -9.96 -21.48 -8.92
CA THR A 94 -8.73 -20.70 -8.98
C THR A 94 -8.61 -19.77 -7.77
N ALA A 95 -7.55 -19.94 -7.01
CA ALA A 95 -7.18 -19.04 -5.91
C ALA A 95 -6.30 -17.90 -6.40
N ILE A 96 -5.29 -18.21 -7.22
CA ILE A 96 -4.33 -17.24 -7.75
C ILE A 96 -4.26 -17.39 -9.27
N ILE A 97 -4.44 -16.27 -9.97
CA ILE A 97 -4.05 -16.12 -11.37
C ILE A 97 -2.70 -15.43 -11.40
N PHE A 98 -1.67 -16.12 -11.82
CA PHE A 98 -0.37 -15.51 -12.08
C PHE A 98 -0.29 -15.06 -13.53
N GLU A 99 -0.11 -13.76 -13.73
CA GLU A 99 0.12 -13.16 -15.02
C GLU A 99 1.61 -12.77 -15.14
N PRO A 100 2.37 -13.36 -16.08
CA PRO A 100 3.80 -13.10 -16.24
C PRO A 100 4.07 -11.70 -16.81
N ASP A 101 5.34 -11.27 -16.72
CA ASP A 101 5.81 -9.99 -17.27
C ASP A 101 5.61 -9.96 -18.80
N ASP A 102 6.11 -10.98 -19.54
CA ASP A 102 5.90 -11.05 -20.98
C ASP A 102 4.47 -11.53 -21.30
N PRO A 103 3.66 -10.71 -22.01
CA PRO A 103 2.29 -11.11 -22.39
C PRO A 103 2.23 -12.31 -23.35
N LYS A 104 3.37 -12.73 -23.92
CA LYS A 104 3.45 -13.92 -24.78
C LYS A 104 3.56 -15.20 -23.96
N ASP A 105 3.93 -15.11 -22.70
CA ASP A 105 3.98 -16.24 -21.80
C ASP A 105 2.59 -16.58 -21.26
N ASP A 106 2.35 -17.85 -21.00
CA ASP A 106 1.07 -18.33 -20.51
C ASP A 106 0.84 -17.95 -19.03
N ALA A 107 -0.32 -17.41 -18.74
CA ALA A 107 -0.77 -17.22 -17.38
C ALA A 107 -0.99 -18.58 -16.68
N ARG A 108 -0.72 -18.63 -15.38
CA ARG A 108 -0.96 -19.84 -14.57
C ARG A 108 -2.17 -19.64 -13.66
N HIS A 109 -3.09 -20.59 -13.68
CA HIS A 109 -4.23 -20.64 -12.77
C HIS A 109 -3.95 -21.67 -11.70
N ILE A 110 -3.84 -21.23 -10.45
CA ILE A 110 -3.51 -22.08 -9.30
C ILE A 110 -4.79 -22.23 -8.49
N THR A 111 -5.29 -23.46 -8.41
CA THR A 111 -6.49 -23.78 -7.62
C THR A 111 -6.19 -23.72 -6.12
N TYR A 112 -7.25 -23.62 -5.28
CA TYR A 112 -7.07 -23.71 -3.82
C TYR A 112 -6.40 -25.01 -3.39
N ARG A 113 -6.66 -26.12 -4.06
CA ARG A 113 -6.01 -27.42 -3.80
C ARG A 113 -4.53 -27.37 -4.13
N GLN A 114 -4.18 -26.84 -5.30
CA GLN A 114 -2.77 -26.65 -5.68
C GLN A 114 -2.05 -25.65 -4.77
N LEU A 115 -2.75 -24.58 -4.36
CA LEU A 115 -2.22 -23.63 -3.38
C LEU A 115 -1.92 -24.32 -2.05
N SER A 116 -2.85 -25.15 -1.55
CA SER A 116 -2.65 -25.94 -0.33
C SER A 116 -1.42 -26.83 -0.42
N GLU A 117 -1.29 -27.60 -1.48
CA GLU A 117 -0.15 -28.49 -1.69
C GLU A 117 1.17 -27.73 -1.72
N ASN A 118 1.23 -26.61 -2.45
CA ASN A 118 2.45 -25.81 -2.56
C ASN A 118 2.81 -25.09 -1.25
N VAL A 119 1.81 -24.59 -0.51
CA VAL A 119 2.03 -24.01 0.83
C VAL A 119 2.56 -25.05 1.81
N ASN A 120 1.99 -26.25 1.82
CA ASN A 120 2.45 -27.34 2.68
C ASN A 120 3.87 -27.80 2.34
N ARG A 121 4.20 -27.94 1.06
CA ARG A 121 5.55 -28.27 0.61
C ARG A 121 6.56 -27.19 0.98
N MET A 122 6.23 -25.90 0.76
CA MET A 122 7.07 -24.78 1.18
C MET A 122 7.26 -24.74 2.70
N ALA A 123 6.21 -25.01 3.47
CA ALA A 123 6.28 -25.11 4.93
C ALA A 123 7.23 -26.23 5.38
N ASN A 124 7.15 -27.39 4.77
CA ASN A 124 8.05 -28.50 5.05
C ASN A 124 9.51 -28.19 4.64
N VAL A 125 9.73 -27.44 3.55
CA VAL A 125 11.06 -26.95 3.18
C VAL A 125 11.60 -26.04 4.29
N LEU A 126 10.82 -25.08 4.77
CA LEU A 126 11.22 -24.17 5.86
C LEU A 126 11.56 -24.96 7.15
N LEU A 127 10.71 -25.92 7.52
CA LEU A 127 10.96 -26.79 8.69
C LEU A 127 12.28 -27.59 8.54
N SER A 128 12.57 -28.11 7.33
CA SER A 128 13.82 -28.83 7.05
C SER A 128 15.06 -27.96 7.16
N GLN A 129 14.89 -26.63 6.98
CA GLN A 129 15.96 -25.64 7.18
C GLN A 129 16.05 -25.14 8.64
N GLY A 130 15.33 -25.76 9.57
CA GLY A 130 15.37 -25.44 10.98
C GLY A 130 14.56 -24.21 11.38
N VAL A 131 13.64 -23.75 10.53
CA VAL A 131 12.71 -22.66 10.87
C VAL A 131 11.67 -23.18 11.85
N MET A 132 11.50 -22.47 12.95
CA MET A 132 10.56 -22.82 14.03
C MET A 132 9.60 -21.66 14.29
N ARG A 133 8.56 -21.91 15.11
CA ARG A 133 7.66 -20.89 15.60
C ARG A 133 8.44 -19.69 16.17
N GLY A 134 8.09 -18.48 15.74
CA GLY A 134 8.73 -17.24 16.16
C GLY A 134 10.02 -16.88 15.45
N ASP A 135 10.57 -17.77 14.62
CA ASP A 135 11.71 -17.45 13.77
C ASP A 135 11.29 -16.53 12.62
N ARG A 136 12.21 -15.66 12.20
CA ARG A 136 11.97 -14.72 11.10
C ARG A 136 12.51 -15.28 9.81
N VAL A 137 11.72 -15.10 8.75
CA VAL A 137 12.03 -15.46 7.37
C VAL A 137 11.91 -14.21 6.52
N VAL A 138 12.99 -13.78 5.90
CA VAL A 138 12.95 -12.68 4.93
C VAL A 138 12.59 -13.24 3.56
N ILE A 139 11.64 -12.60 2.88
CA ILE A 139 11.19 -12.95 1.54
C ILE A 139 11.59 -11.82 0.59
N TYR A 140 12.47 -12.12 -0.36
CA TYR A 140 12.99 -11.22 -1.38
C TYR A 140 12.72 -11.82 -2.75
N LEU A 141 11.43 -11.82 -3.15
CA LEU A 141 10.89 -12.45 -4.35
C LEU A 141 10.15 -11.44 -5.22
N PRO A 142 10.13 -11.63 -6.54
CA PRO A 142 9.23 -10.89 -7.43
C PRO A 142 7.78 -11.32 -7.19
N MET A 143 6.84 -10.71 -7.94
CA MET A 143 5.41 -11.01 -7.88
C MET A 143 5.08 -12.36 -8.54
N ILE A 144 5.57 -13.44 -7.94
CA ILE A 144 5.35 -14.82 -8.35
C ILE A 144 4.58 -15.59 -7.28
N PRO A 145 3.86 -16.67 -7.63
CA PRO A 145 3.06 -17.44 -6.67
C PRO A 145 3.87 -17.97 -5.47
N GLU A 146 5.14 -18.24 -5.67
CA GLU A 146 6.05 -18.69 -4.61
C GLU A 146 6.18 -17.68 -3.47
N ALA A 147 5.96 -16.37 -3.74
CA ALA A 147 5.91 -15.36 -2.69
C ALA A 147 4.69 -15.56 -1.78
N ALA A 148 3.51 -15.82 -2.36
CA ALA A 148 2.31 -16.16 -1.59
C ALA A 148 2.46 -17.48 -0.85
N TYR A 149 3.07 -18.50 -1.48
CA TYR A 149 3.37 -19.77 -0.81
C TYR A 149 4.24 -19.58 0.42
N ALA A 150 5.29 -18.75 0.30
CA ALA A 150 6.21 -18.47 1.41
C ALA A 150 5.52 -17.72 2.57
N MET A 151 4.68 -16.72 2.26
CA MET A 151 3.89 -16.00 3.27
C MET A 151 2.98 -16.93 4.05
N LEU A 152 2.20 -17.73 3.34
CA LEU A 152 1.24 -18.67 3.94
C LEU A 152 1.92 -19.85 4.63
N ALA A 153 3.07 -20.30 4.13
CA ALA A 153 3.89 -21.33 4.78
C ALA A 153 4.45 -20.85 6.12
N CYS A 154 4.96 -19.61 6.19
CA CYS A 154 5.38 -19.01 7.44
C CYS A 154 4.23 -18.93 8.45
N ALA A 155 3.05 -18.45 8.01
CA ALA A 155 1.86 -18.41 8.84
C ALA A 155 1.46 -19.81 9.35
N ARG A 156 1.56 -20.81 8.49
CA ARG A 156 1.21 -22.20 8.81
C ARG A 156 2.03 -22.80 9.93
N ILE A 157 3.34 -22.56 9.94
CA ILE A 157 4.26 -23.10 10.94
C ILE A 157 4.53 -22.16 12.12
N GLY A 158 3.94 -20.96 12.11
CA GLY A 158 4.12 -19.94 13.14
C GLY A 158 5.43 -19.16 13.03
N ALA A 159 6.10 -19.18 11.89
CA ALA A 159 7.21 -18.28 11.58
C ALA A 159 6.70 -16.89 11.23
N ILE A 160 7.55 -15.89 11.43
CA ILE A 160 7.25 -14.47 11.17
C ILE A 160 7.92 -14.08 9.86
N HIS A 161 7.15 -13.77 8.83
CA HIS A 161 7.78 -13.30 7.59
C HIS A 161 8.03 -11.80 7.59
N SER A 162 9.07 -11.41 6.86
CA SER A 162 9.36 -10.01 6.53
C SER A 162 9.67 -9.92 5.04
N ILE A 163 8.78 -9.32 4.27
CA ILE A 163 8.98 -9.16 2.84
C ILE A 163 9.81 -7.91 2.59
N VAL A 164 10.82 -8.08 1.74
CA VAL A 164 11.63 -7.01 1.19
C VAL A 164 11.33 -6.90 -0.29
N PHE A 165 10.94 -5.73 -0.73
CA PHE A 165 10.62 -5.49 -2.14
C PHE A 165 11.80 -5.91 -3.04
N ALA A 166 11.53 -6.74 -4.06
CA ALA A 166 12.55 -7.33 -4.94
C ALA A 166 13.41 -6.31 -5.70
N GLY A 167 12.96 -5.09 -5.70
CA GLY A 167 13.69 -3.99 -6.27
C GLY A 167 14.64 -3.25 -5.31
N PHE A 168 14.66 -3.57 -4.02
CA PHE A 168 15.57 -2.90 -3.09
C PHE A 168 17.02 -3.34 -3.28
N SER A 169 17.95 -2.43 -2.88
CA SER A 169 19.38 -2.67 -2.94
C SER A 169 19.83 -3.78 -1.98
N PRO A 170 21.03 -4.36 -2.20
CA PRO A 170 21.64 -5.28 -1.27
C PRO A 170 21.75 -4.75 0.16
N ASP A 171 22.08 -3.48 0.34
CA ASP A 171 22.19 -2.84 1.67
C ASP A 171 20.84 -2.77 2.38
N ALA A 172 19.77 -2.41 1.65
CA ALA A 172 18.42 -2.41 2.20
C ALA A 172 17.97 -3.81 2.62
N LEU A 173 18.33 -4.83 1.86
CA LEU A 173 18.05 -6.23 2.17
C LEU A 173 18.86 -6.69 3.41
N ALA A 174 20.17 -6.41 3.45
CA ALA A 174 21.03 -6.77 4.58
C ALA A 174 20.56 -6.14 5.89
N ASN A 175 20.19 -4.86 5.86
CA ASN A 175 19.69 -4.15 7.03
C ASN A 175 18.43 -4.83 7.60
N ARG A 176 17.52 -5.30 6.76
CA ARG A 176 16.29 -5.97 7.19
C ARG A 176 16.52 -7.39 7.69
N ILE A 177 17.43 -8.13 7.08
CA ILE A 177 17.87 -9.45 7.57
C ILE A 177 18.45 -9.32 8.97
N ASN A 178 19.35 -8.34 9.17
CA ASN A 178 20.03 -8.12 10.44
C ASN A 178 19.09 -7.60 11.53
N ASP A 179 18.27 -6.59 11.22
CA ASP A 179 17.35 -5.99 12.20
C ASP A 179 16.27 -6.99 12.66
N SER A 180 15.72 -7.78 11.73
CA SER A 180 14.76 -8.84 12.08
C SER A 180 15.42 -10.04 12.76
N GLY A 181 16.71 -10.25 12.59
CA GLY A 181 17.43 -11.45 13.02
C GLY A 181 16.94 -12.69 12.27
N ALA A 182 16.72 -12.57 10.95
CA ALA A 182 16.22 -13.65 10.12
C ALA A 182 17.20 -14.81 10.02
N LYS A 183 16.69 -16.04 10.06
CA LYS A 183 17.46 -17.27 9.84
C LYS A 183 17.57 -17.65 8.36
N VAL A 184 16.59 -17.24 7.57
CA VAL A 184 16.42 -17.65 6.18
C VAL A 184 16.08 -16.42 5.36
N VAL A 185 16.66 -16.30 4.18
CA VAL A 185 16.20 -15.45 3.10
C VAL A 185 15.74 -16.31 1.94
N ILE A 186 14.55 -16.04 1.41
CA ILE A 186 14.02 -16.67 0.21
C ILE A 186 14.15 -15.68 -0.93
N THR A 187 14.84 -16.04 -2.01
CA THR A 187 15.04 -15.22 -3.19
C THR A 187 14.80 -16.01 -4.48
N ALA A 188 14.95 -15.37 -5.62
CA ALA A 188 14.90 -16.02 -6.93
C ALA A 188 16.23 -15.83 -7.67
N ASP A 189 16.42 -16.61 -8.73
CA ASP A 189 17.54 -16.43 -9.65
C ASP A 189 17.49 -15.01 -10.27
N THR A 190 16.57 -14.78 -11.16
CA THR A 190 16.32 -13.45 -11.75
C THR A 190 14.84 -13.11 -11.75
N ALA A 191 14.51 -11.84 -11.82
CA ALA A 191 13.16 -11.30 -11.86
C ALA A 191 12.92 -10.49 -13.14
N PRO A 192 12.11 -10.97 -14.09
CA PRO A 192 11.60 -10.16 -15.19
C PRO A 192 10.72 -9.03 -14.65
N ARG A 193 10.88 -7.83 -15.23
CA ARG A 193 10.00 -6.69 -14.93
C ARG A 193 10.10 -5.64 -16.02
N GLY A 194 9.02 -5.42 -16.76
CA GLY A 194 8.97 -4.44 -17.84
C GLY A 194 9.94 -4.76 -18.99
N GLY A 195 10.09 -6.05 -19.33
CA GLY A 195 10.99 -6.53 -20.37
C GLY A 195 12.48 -6.53 -19.98
N ARG A 196 12.80 -6.19 -18.73
CA ARG A 196 14.17 -6.22 -18.17
C ARG A 196 14.27 -7.32 -17.13
N LYS A 197 15.49 -7.78 -16.83
CA LYS A 197 15.75 -8.76 -15.77
C LYS A 197 16.63 -8.17 -14.69
N THR A 198 16.25 -8.40 -13.43
CA THR A 198 17.08 -8.09 -12.25
C THR A 198 17.66 -9.38 -11.70
N ASN A 199 18.95 -9.44 -11.47
CA ASN A 199 19.60 -10.61 -10.84
C ASN A 199 19.41 -10.54 -9.30
N LEU A 200 18.32 -11.14 -8.82
CA LEU A 200 17.99 -11.13 -7.39
C LEU A 200 18.98 -11.93 -6.56
N LYS A 201 19.44 -13.07 -7.09
CA LYS A 201 20.41 -13.90 -6.39
C LYS A 201 21.73 -13.15 -6.16
N ALA A 202 22.20 -12.38 -7.13
CA ALA A 202 23.40 -11.55 -6.96
C ALA A 202 23.19 -10.47 -5.88
N ASN A 203 22.02 -9.84 -5.83
CA ASN A 203 21.68 -8.89 -4.78
C ASN A 203 21.63 -9.55 -3.40
N ALA A 204 21.04 -10.74 -3.31
CA ALA A 204 20.99 -11.52 -2.08
C ALA A 204 22.40 -11.93 -1.63
N ASP A 205 23.26 -12.37 -2.55
CA ASP A 205 24.66 -12.71 -2.25
C ASP A 205 25.43 -11.51 -1.69
N ALA A 206 25.29 -10.35 -2.33
CA ALA A 206 25.92 -9.12 -1.85
C ALA A 206 25.40 -8.71 -0.45
N ALA A 207 24.10 -8.83 -0.21
CA ALA A 207 23.50 -8.56 1.11
C ALA A 207 24.05 -9.51 2.19
N LEU A 208 24.14 -10.80 1.88
CA LEU A 208 24.57 -11.83 2.82
C LEU A 208 26.04 -11.70 3.23
N LEU A 209 26.89 -11.00 2.47
CA LEU A 209 28.25 -10.65 2.90
C LEU A 209 28.26 -9.75 4.16
N HIS A 210 27.17 -9.04 4.42
CA HIS A 210 27.00 -8.15 5.58
C HIS A 210 26.10 -8.74 6.66
N CYS A 211 25.73 -10.02 6.55
CA CYS A 211 24.90 -10.73 7.48
C CYS A 211 25.67 -11.84 8.20
N SER A 212 25.03 -12.48 9.19
CA SER A 212 25.58 -13.70 9.81
C SER A 212 25.74 -14.81 8.79
N ASP A 213 26.84 -15.54 8.83
CA ASP A 213 27.12 -16.74 8.03
C ASP A 213 26.14 -17.90 8.26
N LYS A 214 25.32 -17.80 9.30
CA LYS A 214 24.26 -18.78 9.62
C LYS A 214 22.98 -18.58 8.83
N VAL A 215 22.83 -17.47 8.10
CA VAL A 215 21.63 -17.21 7.29
C VAL A 215 21.64 -18.12 6.05
N ARG A 216 20.60 -18.96 5.92
CA ARG A 216 20.41 -19.82 4.74
C ARG A 216 19.75 -19.03 3.61
N CYS A 217 20.14 -19.32 2.37
CA CYS A 217 19.58 -18.68 1.18
C CYS A 217 18.77 -19.72 0.38
N LEU A 218 17.47 -19.58 0.38
CA LEU A 218 16.56 -20.44 -0.37
C LEU A 218 16.26 -19.80 -1.72
N VAL A 219 16.63 -20.48 -2.81
CA VAL A 219 16.58 -19.91 -4.16
C VAL A 219 15.48 -20.57 -4.97
N VAL A 220 14.51 -19.78 -5.39
CA VAL A 220 13.49 -20.18 -6.37
C VAL A 220 14.08 -19.99 -7.76
N LYS A 221 14.24 -21.09 -8.51
CA LYS A 221 14.63 -21.04 -9.93
C LYS A 221 13.42 -20.62 -10.76
N HIS A 222 13.21 -19.31 -10.89
CA HIS A 222 12.07 -18.72 -11.59
C HIS A 222 12.27 -18.71 -13.09
N THR A 223 13.37 -18.12 -13.55
CA THR A 223 13.68 -17.99 -14.99
C THR A 223 14.58 -19.11 -15.51
N GLY A 224 15.28 -19.81 -14.64
CA GLY A 224 16.29 -20.79 -15.00
C GLY A 224 17.64 -20.19 -15.41
N ASP A 225 17.81 -18.88 -15.23
CA ASP A 225 19.08 -18.21 -15.49
C ASP A 225 20.17 -18.73 -14.54
N GLN A 226 21.40 -18.83 -15.06
CA GLN A 226 22.54 -19.24 -14.23
C GLN A 226 22.87 -18.15 -13.22
N THR A 227 23.08 -18.58 -11.97
CA THR A 227 23.45 -17.69 -10.86
C THR A 227 24.62 -18.29 -10.08
N THR A 228 25.33 -17.47 -9.34
CA THR A 228 26.34 -17.93 -8.39
C THR A 228 25.67 -18.83 -7.35
N TRP A 229 26.34 -19.92 -7.00
CA TRP A 229 25.89 -20.88 -5.99
C TRP A 229 26.93 -21.05 -4.90
N VAL A 230 26.52 -20.89 -3.66
CA VAL A 230 27.37 -21.07 -2.49
C VAL A 230 26.97 -22.37 -1.79
N GLU A 231 27.86 -23.35 -1.83
CA GLU A 231 27.69 -24.64 -1.20
C GLU A 231 27.41 -24.47 0.31
N ASP A 232 26.62 -25.37 0.88
CA ASP A 232 26.22 -25.35 2.29
C ASP A 232 25.36 -24.15 2.75
N ARG A 233 25.18 -23.10 1.94
CA ARG A 233 24.30 -21.96 2.23
C ARG A 233 23.04 -21.96 1.37
N ASP A 234 23.20 -22.22 0.08
CA ASP A 234 22.15 -22.08 -0.91
C ASP A 234 21.35 -23.36 -1.08
N VAL A 235 20.04 -23.24 -1.18
CA VAL A 235 19.09 -24.35 -1.27
C VAL A 235 18.17 -24.14 -2.46
N ASP A 236 18.04 -25.14 -3.32
CA ASP A 236 17.07 -25.11 -4.43
C ASP A 236 15.66 -25.40 -3.92
N VAL A 237 14.84 -24.36 -3.85
CA VAL A 237 13.47 -24.43 -3.34
C VAL A 237 12.60 -25.37 -4.17
N LYS A 238 12.68 -25.29 -5.51
CA LYS A 238 11.84 -26.13 -6.38
C LYS A 238 12.17 -27.61 -6.23
N ALA A 239 13.46 -27.95 -6.20
CA ALA A 239 13.91 -29.33 -5.98
C ALA A 239 13.43 -29.84 -4.61
N MET A 240 13.62 -29.07 -3.55
CA MET A 240 13.18 -29.43 -2.21
C MET A 240 11.67 -29.59 -2.10
N MET A 241 10.89 -28.72 -2.73
CA MET A 241 9.43 -28.80 -2.73
C MET A 241 8.92 -30.05 -3.47
N GLN A 242 9.58 -30.49 -4.53
CA GLN A 242 9.21 -31.73 -5.24
C GLN A 242 9.31 -32.96 -4.34
N GLU A 243 10.30 -33.00 -3.45
CA GLU A 243 10.54 -34.11 -2.52
C GLU A 243 9.75 -33.97 -1.22
N ALA A 244 9.34 -32.75 -0.86
CA ALA A 244 8.63 -32.48 0.38
C ALA A 244 7.21 -33.05 0.37
N SER A 245 6.72 -33.49 1.54
CA SER A 245 5.32 -33.90 1.71
C SER A 245 4.34 -32.77 1.33
N PRO A 246 3.23 -33.07 0.64
CA PRO A 246 2.14 -32.15 0.41
C PRO A 246 1.28 -31.90 1.67
N ASP A 247 1.56 -32.59 2.76
CA ASP A 247 0.90 -32.45 4.04
C ASP A 247 1.82 -31.79 5.07
N CYS A 248 1.34 -30.73 5.70
CA CYS A 248 2.00 -30.06 6.81
C CYS A 248 0.93 -29.58 7.80
N PRO A 249 0.78 -30.21 8.97
CA PRO A 249 -0.23 -29.78 9.95
C PRO A 249 -0.04 -28.32 10.37
N PRO A 250 -1.11 -27.51 10.36
CA PRO A 250 -1.03 -26.11 10.78
C PRO A 250 -0.79 -26.02 12.29
N ARG A 251 0.08 -25.09 12.69
CA ARG A 251 0.35 -24.84 14.11
C ARG A 251 -0.73 -23.95 14.71
N PRO A 252 -1.33 -24.30 15.84
CA PRO A 252 -2.19 -23.38 16.60
C PRO A 252 -1.40 -22.13 17.01
N MET A 253 -1.94 -20.94 16.70
CA MET A 253 -1.33 -19.67 17.00
C MET A 253 -2.26 -18.82 17.83
N ASN A 254 -1.73 -18.12 18.85
CA ASN A 254 -2.51 -17.12 19.55
C ASN A 254 -2.80 -15.92 18.64
N ALA A 255 -3.96 -15.30 18.79
CA ALA A 255 -4.36 -14.14 18.00
C ALA A 255 -3.35 -12.98 18.04
N GLU A 256 -2.61 -12.83 19.14
CA GLU A 256 -1.58 -11.79 19.32
C GLU A 256 -0.16 -12.27 18.98
N ASP A 257 0.03 -13.52 18.54
CA ASP A 257 1.31 -13.94 17.98
C ASP A 257 1.62 -13.13 16.71
N PRO A 258 2.86 -12.61 16.54
CA PRO A 258 3.25 -11.89 15.34
C PRO A 258 3.07 -12.72 14.05
N LEU A 259 2.48 -12.10 13.03
CA LEU A 259 2.32 -12.70 11.70
C LEU A 259 3.44 -12.24 10.77
N PHE A 260 3.69 -10.94 10.71
CA PHE A 260 4.74 -10.38 9.88
C PHE A 260 5.32 -9.07 10.43
N ILE A 261 6.51 -8.77 9.93
CA ILE A 261 7.21 -7.50 10.12
C ILE A 261 7.33 -6.84 8.75
N LEU A 262 6.84 -5.61 8.61
CA LEU A 262 7.01 -4.85 7.37
C LEU A 262 7.70 -3.52 7.66
N TYR A 263 8.86 -3.33 7.03
CA TYR A 263 9.67 -2.14 7.24
C TYR A 263 9.17 -0.95 6.43
N THR A 264 8.97 0.16 7.10
CA THR A 264 8.62 1.45 6.51
C THR A 264 9.78 2.45 6.67
N SER A 265 9.87 3.43 5.76
CA SER A 265 10.80 4.54 5.91
C SER A 265 10.46 5.35 7.16
N GLY A 266 11.45 5.62 8.01
CA GLY A 266 11.32 6.51 9.16
C GLY A 266 11.78 7.93 8.84
N SER A 267 11.19 8.93 9.50
CA SER A 267 11.66 10.33 9.44
C SER A 267 13.12 10.48 9.90
N THR A 268 13.59 9.58 10.75
CA THR A 268 14.96 9.54 11.30
C THR A 268 15.98 8.77 10.44
N GLY A 269 15.58 8.29 9.24
CA GLY A 269 16.45 7.54 8.32
C GLY A 269 16.56 6.04 8.58
N LYS A 270 16.40 5.55 9.83
CA LYS A 270 16.37 4.12 10.10
C LYS A 270 14.98 3.56 9.87
N PRO A 271 14.79 2.51 9.05
CA PRO A 271 13.50 1.87 8.84
C PRO A 271 12.86 1.38 10.15
N LYS A 272 11.53 1.41 10.21
CA LYS A 272 10.74 0.88 11.32
C LYS A 272 10.11 -0.44 10.92
N GLY A 273 10.35 -1.50 11.67
CA GLY A 273 9.68 -2.79 11.48
C GLY A 273 8.28 -2.78 12.10
N VAL A 274 7.26 -2.50 11.29
CA VAL A 274 5.86 -2.53 11.73
C VAL A 274 5.45 -3.98 11.99
N VAL A 275 4.94 -4.28 13.18
CA VAL A 275 4.50 -5.62 13.57
C VAL A 275 2.99 -5.75 13.52
N HIS A 276 2.50 -6.67 12.72
CA HIS A 276 1.10 -7.10 12.72
C HIS A 276 0.96 -8.51 13.30
N THR A 277 -0.17 -8.76 13.99
CA THR A 277 -0.47 -10.02 14.65
C THR A 277 -1.49 -10.85 13.88
N THR A 278 -1.70 -12.07 14.32
CA THR A 278 -2.39 -13.14 13.56
C THR A 278 -3.90 -12.92 13.45
N GLY A 279 -4.60 -12.66 14.56
CA GLY A 279 -6.05 -12.67 14.60
C GLY A 279 -6.69 -11.36 14.14
N GLY A 280 -6.43 -10.27 14.86
CA GLY A 280 -7.07 -8.97 14.59
C GLY A 280 -6.78 -8.44 13.18
N TYR A 281 -5.53 -8.58 12.73
CA TYR A 281 -5.16 -8.20 11.36
C TYR A 281 -6.00 -8.95 10.31
N LEU A 282 -6.13 -10.28 10.42
CA LEU A 282 -6.86 -11.06 9.42
C LEU A 282 -8.36 -10.78 9.44
N VAL A 283 -8.96 -10.59 10.63
CA VAL A 283 -10.38 -10.15 10.73
C VAL A 283 -10.57 -8.84 9.97
N PHE A 284 -9.68 -7.87 10.20
CA PHE A 284 -9.79 -6.55 9.59
C PHE A 284 -9.51 -6.57 8.08
N ALA A 285 -8.47 -7.27 7.63
CA ALA A 285 -8.16 -7.42 6.21
C ALA A 285 -9.28 -8.13 5.43
N ALA A 286 -9.84 -9.19 5.97
CA ALA A 286 -10.96 -9.91 5.35
C ALA A 286 -12.22 -9.03 5.27
N MET A 287 -12.56 -8.33 6.36
CA MET A 287 -13.75 -7.46 6.41
C MET A 287 -13.63 -6.27 5.46
N THR A 288 -12.50 -5.59 5.46
CA THR A 288 -12.28 -4.44 4.57
C THR A 288 -12.24 -4.85 3.11
N HIS A 289 -11.65 -5.99 2.78
CA HIS A 289 -11.69 -6.52 1.41
C HIS A 289 -13.13 -6.81 0.97
N GLU A 290 -13.93 -7.50 1.79
CA GLU A 290 -15.31 -7.84 1.46
C GLU A 290 -16.18 -6.58 1.23
N TYR A 291 -16.12 -5.61 2.15
CA TYR A 291 -17.04 -4.48 2.13
C TYR A 291 -16.57 -3.31 1.26
N THR A 292 -15.27 -2.98 1.27
CA THR A 292 -14.77 -1.89 0.44
C THR A 292 -14.84 -2.21 -1.05
N PHE A 293 -14.57 -3.47 -1.41
CA PHE A 293 -14.63 -3.90 -2.81
C PHE A 293 -15.96 -4.56 -3.18
N ASP A 294 -16.92 -4.61 -2.24
CA ASP A 294 -18.19 -5.30 -2.44
C ASP A 294 -18.00 -6.67 -3.12
N TYR A 295 -17.06 -7.45 -2.55
CA TYR A 295 -16.66 -8.72 -3.12
C TYR A 295 -17.78 -9.75 -3.00
N HIS A 296 -18.12 -10.40 -4.10
CA HIS A 296 -19.05 -11.50 -4.17
C HIS A 296 -18.38 -12.77 -4.68
N ASP A 297 -18.90 -13.92 -4.28
CA ASP A 297 -18.39 -15.21 -4.73
C ASP A 297 -18.33 -15.29 -6.26
N GLY A 298 -17.16 -15.66 -6.80
CA GLY A 298 -16.90 -15.77 -8.22
C GLY A 298 -16.30 -14.53 -8.85
N ASP A 299 -16.23 -13.40 -8.13
CA ASP A 299 -15.53 -12.21 -8.61
C ASP A 299 -14.01 -12.47 -8.70
N ILE A 300 -13.41 -11.90 -9.71
CA ILE A 300 -11.94 -11.88 -9.87
C ILE A 300 -11.43 -10.52 -9.44
N PHE A 301 -10.64 -10.53 -8.38
CA PHE A 301 -10.06 -9.34 -7.75
C PHE A 301 -8.62 -9.14 -8.20
N TRP A 302 -8.27 -7.93 -8.61
CA TRP A 302 -6.90 -7.59 -8.93
C TRP A 302 -6.45 -6.30 -8.26
N CYS A 303 -5.47 -6.44 -7.38
CA CYS A 303 -4.69 -5.35 -6.82
C CYS A 303 -3.32 -5.33 -7.52
N THR A 304 -2.94 -4.18 -8.09
CA THR A 304 -1.69 -4.04 -8.85
C THR A 304 -0.47 -3.75 -7.98
N ALA A 305 -0.63 -3.72 -6.65
CA ALA A 305 0.47 -3.54 -5.72
C ALA A 305 1.45 -4.74 -5.74
N ASP A 306 2.56 -4.57 -5.05
CA ASP A 306 3.54 -5.64 -4.83
C ASP A 306 3.40 -6.17 -3.39
N VAL A 307 3.66 -7.46 -3.19
CA VAL A 307 3.66 -8.08 -1.85
C VAL A 307 4.71 -7.47 -0.91
N GLY A 308 5.71 -6.79 -1.45
CA GLY A 308 6.68 -6.01 -0.67
C GLY A 308 6.08 -4.82 0.09
N TRP A 309 4.81 -4.49 -0.16
CA TRP A 309 4.06 -3.43 0.51
C TRP A 309 2.86 -3.99 1.27
N VAL A 310 2.38 -3.24 2.27
CA VAL A 310 1.21 -3.69 3.05
C VAL A 310 -0.03 -3.90 2.18
N THR A 311 -0.17 -3.14 1.10
CA THR A 311 -1.28 -3.29 0.15
C THR A 311 -1.28 -4.69 -0.47
N GLY A 312 -0.11 -5.22 -0.81
CA GLY A 312 0.03 -6.58 -1.31
C GLY A 312 -0.27 -7.64 -0.24
N HIS A 313 0.15 -7.40 1.00
CA HIS A 313 -0.20 -8.29 2.12
C HIS A 313 -1.71 -8.37 2.32
N SER A 314 -2.37 -7.22 2.52
CA SER A 314 -3.78 -7.16 2.88
C SER A 314 -4.72 -7.45 1.71
N TYR A 315 -4.38 -7.03 0.49
CA TYR A 315 -5.32 -7.04 -0.65
C TYR A 315 -4.81 -7.77 -1.90
N ILE A 316 -3.70 -8.53 -1.81
CA ILE A 316 -3.37 -9.57 -2.80
C ILE A 316 -3.48 -10.95 -2.14
N VAL A 317 -2.94 -11.12 -0.94
CA VAL A 317 -2.83 -12.43 -0.30
C VAL A 317 -3.88 -12.60 0.80
N TYR A 318 -3.77 -11.91 1.93
CA TYR A 318 -4.53 -12.26 3.13
C TYR A 318 -6.03 -11.98 3.06
N GLY A 319 -6.44 -10.77 2.70
CA GLY A 319 -7.85 -10.41 2.61
C GLY A 319 -8.61 -11.21 1.56
N PRO A 320 -8.16 -11.22 0.29
CA PRO A 320 -8.83 -11.98 -0.77
C PRO A 320 -8.91 -13.48 -0.48
N LEU A 321 -7.80 -14.11 -0.08
CA LEU A 321 -7.78 -15.56 0.18
C LEU A 321 -8.58 -15.94 1.43
N ALA A 322 -8.61 -15.11 2.47
CA ALA A 322 -9.49 -15.34 3.61
C ALA A 322 -10.98 -15.37 3.20
N ASN A 323 -11.36 -14.60 2.20
CA ASN A 323 -12.72 -14.58 1.65
C ASN A 323 -12.97 -15.63 0.55
N GLY A 324 -12.02 -16.49 0.25
CA GLY A 324 -12.16 -17.52 -0.79
C GLY A 324 -12.19 -16.94 -2.21
N ALA A 325 -11.58 -15.78 -2.41
CA ALA A 325 -11.55 -15.07 -3.69
C ALA A 325 -10.54 -15.67 -4.67
N THR A 326 -10.70 -15.29 -5.94
CA THR A 326 -9.67 -15.41 -6.96
C THR A 326 -8.91 -14.09 -7.03
N THR A 327 -7.61 -14.09 -6.74
CA THR A 327 -6.75 -12.91 -6.77
C THR A 327 -5.73 -13.01 -7.90
N VAL A 328 -5.42 -11.86 -8.54
CA VAL A 328 -4.41 -11.79 -9.61
C VAL A 328 -3.08 -11.35 -9.03
N MET A 329 -2.02 -12.08 -9.36
CA MET A 329 -0.62 -11.71 -9.11
C MET A 329 0.04 -11.38 -10.44
N PHE A 330 0.42 -10.14 -10.63
CA PHE A 330 1.00 -9.60 -11.86
C PHE A 330 2.48 -9.28 -11.67
N GLU A 331 3.33 -9.93 -12.47
CA GLU A 331 4.78 -9.73 -12.41
C GLU A 331 5.26 -8.48 -13.13
N GLY A 332 4.47 -7.97 -14.11
CA GLY A 332 4.85 -6.90 -15.02
C GLY A 332 4.69 -5.48 -14.47
N VAL A 333 4.67 -4.54 -15.40
CA VAL A 333 4.47 -3.10 -15.15
C VAL A 333 3.37 -2.55 -16.07
N PRO A 334 2.73 -1.42 -15.71
CA PRO A 334 1.56 -0.91 -16.45
C PRO A 334 1.86 -0.46 -17.87
N THR A 335 3.11 -0.12 -18.19
CA THR A 335 3.51 0.53 -19.44
C THR A 335 4.36 -0.35 -20.36
N TRP A 336 4.52 -1.64 -20.07
CA TRP A 336 5.26 -2.56 -20.90
C TRP A 336 4.42 -3.80 -21.27
N PRO A 337 4.39 -4.22 -22.54
CA PRO A 337 5.09 -3.66 -23.71
C PRO A 337 4.54 -2.31 -24.19
N ASP A 338 3.33 -1.95 -23.81
CA ASP A 338 2.72 -0.64 -24.04
C ASP A 338 1.76 -0.25 -22.91
N ALA A 339 1.16 0.94 -22.97
CA ALA A 339 0.26 1.47 -21.94
C ALA A 339 -1.11 0.76 -21.87
N GLY A 340 -1.36 -0.22 -22.70
CA GLY A 340 -2.56 -1.08 -22.67
C GLY A 340 -2.44 -2.28 -21.75
N ARG A 341 -1.27 -2.53 -21.16
CA ARG A 341 -0.98 -3.79 -20.44
C ARG A 341 -1.95 -4.07 -19.29
N PHE A 342 -2.30 -3.09 -18.48
CA PHE A 342 -3.29 -3.29 -17.41
C PHE A 342 -4.66 -3.65 -17.97
N TRP A 343 -5.07 -3.00 -19.03
CA TRP A 343 -6.38 -3.18 -19.64
C TRP A 343 -6.49 -4.53 -20.35
N GLU A 344 -5.38 -4.97 -20.97
CA GLU A 344 -5.25 -6.33 -21.53
C GLU A 344 -5.45 -7.39 -20.45
N VAL A 345 -4.80 -7.25 -19.28
CA VAL A 345 -4.93 -8.18 -18.15
C VAL A 345 -6.37 -8.19 -17.62
N CYS A 346 -6.99 -7.01 -17.44
CA CYS A 346 -8.39 -6.91 -17.04
C CYS A 346 -9.32 -7.65 -18.02
N ALA A 347 -9.14 -7.43 -19.31
CA ALA A 347 -9.96 -8.07 -20.35
C ALA A 347 -9.72 -9.59 -20.44
N LYS A 348 -8.44 -10.00 -20.41
CA LYS A 348 -8.01 -11.41 -20.48
C LYS A 348 -8.60 -12.25 -19.35
N HIS A 349 -8.52 -11.75 -18.13
CA HIS A 349 -8.93 -12.48 -16.93
C HIS A 349 -10.35 -12.14 -16.45
N LYS A 350 -11.06 -11.26 -17.16
CA LYS A 350 -12.41 -10.81 -16.76
C LYS A 350 -12.47 -10.28 -15.34
N VAL A 351 -11.52 -9.41 -15.00
CA VAL A 351 -11.41 -8.78 -13.67
C VAL A 351 -12.68 -8.01 -13.34
N ASN A 352 -13.17 -8.16 -12.12
CA ASN A 352 -14.37 -7.49 -11.62
C ASN A 352 -14.05 -6.27 -10.74
N GLN A 353 -13.05 -6.38 -9.87
CA GLN A 353 -12.55 -5.28 -9.05
C GLN A 353 -11.09 -5.01 -9.40
N PHE A 354 -10.79 -3.76 -9.72
CA PHE A 354 -9.44 -3.31 -10.08
C PHE A 354 -8.96 -2.23 -9.12
N TYR A 355 -7.86 -2.48 -8.42
CA TYR A 355 -7.32 -1.64 -7.36
C TYR A 355 -5.87 -1.28 -7.65
N THR A 356 -5.59 0.02 -7.81
CA THR A 356 -4.27 0.50 -8.24
C THR A 356 -3.89 1.84 -7.61
N ALA A 357 -2.67 2.31 -7.85
CA ALA A 357 -2.19 3.59 -7.33
C ALA A 357 -2.53 4.76 -8.27
N PRO A 358 -2.84 5.95 -7.76
CA PRO A 358 -3.03 7.17 -8.55
C PRO A 358 -1.86 7.49 -9.47
N THR A 359 -0.62 7.22 -9.03
CA THR A 359 0.57 7.36 -9.88
C THR A 359 0.50 6.51 -11.16
N ALA A 360 0.00 5.27 -11.07
CA ALA A 360 -0.19 4.44 -12.26
C ALA A 360 -1.26 5.02 -13.19
N ILE A 361 -2.38 5.50 -12.63
CA ILE A 361 -3.46 6.14 -13.40
C ILE A 361 -2.95 7.38 -14.12
N ARG A 362 -2.22 8.28 -13.43
CA ARG A 362 -1.63 9.48 -14.06
C ARG A 362 -0.66 9.12 -15.19
N ALA A 363 0.19 8.12 -14.99
CA ALA A 363 1.12 7.66 -16.02
C ALA A 363 0.38 7.13 -17.26
N LEU A 364 -0.72 6.40 -17.08
CA LEU A 364 -1.54 5.88 -18.18
C LEU A 364 -2.40 6.96 -18.83
N MET A 365 -2.95 7.88 -18.04
CA MET A 365 -3.66 9.07 -18.54
C MET A 365 -2.76 9.89 -19.47
N GLY A 366 -1.49 10.09 -19.12
CA GLY A 366 -0.50 10.78 -19.93
C GLY A 366 -0.14 10.08 -21.25
N LYS A 367 -0.54 8.82 -21.43
CA LYS A 367 -0.35 8.06 -22.70
C LYS A 367 -1.54 8.12 -23.64
N GLY A 368 -2.71 8.53 -23.13
CA GLY A 368 -3.93 8.67 -23.90
C GLY A 368 -4.96 7.54 -23.66
N PRO A 369 -6.25 7.82 -23.92
CA PRO A 369 -7.35 6.88 -23.68
C PRO A 369 -7.41 5.73 -24.69
N GLU A 370 -6.78 5.86 -25.88
CA GLU A 370 -6.80 4.86 -26.93
C GLU A 370 -6.25 3.51 -26.49
N PHE A 371 -5.37 3.47 -25.49
CA PHE A 371 -4.87 2.23 -24.91
C PHE A 371 -5.92 1.51 -24.07
N VAL A 372 -6.82 2.24 -23.44
CA VAL A 372 -7.97 1.69 -22.69
C VAL A 372 -9.02 1.16 -23.65
N GLU A 373 -9.36 1.94 -24.67
CA GLU A 373 -10.46 1.71 -25.60
C GLU A 373 -10.29 0.46 -26.47
N LYS A 374 -9.05 -0.02 -26.64
CA LYS A 374 -8.73 -1.26 -27.36
C LYS A 374 -9.23 -2.52 -26.68
N HIS A 375 -9.60 -2.45 -25.38
CA HIS A 375 -9.87 -3.61 -24.56
C HIS A 375 -11.33 -3.64 -24.05
N ASP A 376 -11.89 -4.83 -23.96
CA ASP A 376 -13.21 -5.05 -23.38
C ASP A 376 -13.11 -5.07 -21.85
N LEU A 377 -13.49 -3.96 -21.20
CA LEU A 377 -13.51 -3.79 -19.77
C LEU A 377 -14.92 -3.97 -19.15
N SER A 378 -15.85 -4.60 -19.88
CA SER A 378 -17.24 -4.78 -19.45
C SER A 378 -17.37 -5.65 -18.17
N SER A 379 -16.37 -6.46 -17.85
CA SER A 379 -16.33 -7.24 -16.62
C SER A 379 -16.04 -6.40 -15.37
N LEU A 380 -15.40 -5.24 -15.52
CA LEU A 380 -15.13 -4.35 -14.40
C LEU A 380 -16.43 -3.84 -13.79
N ARG A 381 -16.57 -4.03 -12.49
CA ARG A 381 -17.70 -3.60 -11.68
C ARG A 381 -17.32 -2.52 -10.67
N LEU A 382 -16.06 -2.51 -10.22
CA LEU A 382 -15.55 -1.58 -9.23
C LEU A 382 -14.09 -1.20 -9.52
N LEU A 383 -13.77 0.06 -9.29
CA LEU A 383 -12.42 0.60 -9.36
C LEU A 383 -11.98 1.09 -7.97
N GLY A 384 -10.69 1.06 -7.70
CA GLY A 384 -10.17 1.57 -6.43
C GLY A 384 -8.80 2.22 -6.59
N THR A 385 -8.47 3.09 -5.64
CA THR A 385 -7.20 3.81 -5.56
C THR A 385 -6.57 3.71 -4.19
N VAL A 386 -5.24 3.69 -4.14
CA VAL A 386 -4.47 3.46 -2.92
C VAL A 386 -3.08 4.12 -2.96
N GLY A 387 -2.60 4.49 -1.78
CA GLY A 387 -1.20 4.85 -1.52
C GLY A 387 -0.92 6.34 -1.49
N GLU A 388 -1.72 7.13 -2.14
CA GLU A 388 -1.68 8.60 -2.14
C GLU A 388 -3.06 9.17 -2.49
N PRO A 389 -3.35 10.45 -2.16
CA PRO A 389 -4.57 11.09 -2.64
C PRO A 389 -4.59 11.14 -4.17
N ILE A 390 -5.74 10.80 -4.75
CA ILE A 390 -5.95 10.99 -6.19
C ILE A 390 -6.46 12.40 -6.46
N ASN A 391 -5.87 13.07 -7.44
CA ASN A 391 -6.39 14.37 -7.86
C ASN A 391 -7.66 14.22 -8.71
N PRO A 392 -8.56 15.22 -8.70
CA PRO A 392 -9.85 15.13 -9.41
C PRO A 392 -9.73 14.80 -10.89
N GLU A 393 -8.73 15.32 -11.60
CA GLU A 393 -8.55 15.09 -13.03
C GLU A 393 -8.24 13.61 -13.32
N ALA A 394 -7.35 12.98 -12.56
CA ALA A 394 -7.04 11.56 -12.69
C ALA A 394 -8.24 10.70 -12.28
N TRP A 395 -8.99 11.12 -11.26
CA TRP A 395 -10.22 10.45 -10.84
C TRP A 395 -11.28 10.49 -11.95
N ASN A 396 -11.51 11.66 -12.54
CA ASN A 396 -12.48 11.82 -13.63
C ASN A 396 -12.06 11.02 -14.88
N TRP A 397 -10.78 11.06 -15.25
CA TRP A 397 -10.26 10.24 -16.34
C TRP A 397 -10.48 8.74 -16.09
N TYR A 398 -10.27 8.30 -14.85
CA TYR A 398 -10.43 6.91 -14.43
C TYR A 398 -11.91 6.48 -14.50
N ASP A 399 -12.83 7.35 -14.07
CA ASP A 399 -14.26 7.12 -14.19
C ASP A 399 -14.73 7.10 -15.65
N GLU A 400 -14.33 8.09 -16.46
CA GLU A 400 -14.79 8.26 -17.83
C GLU A 400 -14.29 7.15 -18.75
N HIS A 401 -12.99 6.88 -18.74
CA HIS A 401 -12.38 5.98 -19.72
C HIS A 401 -12.36 4.52 -19.26
N VAL A 402 -12.14 4.24 -17.99
CA VAL A 402 -12.04 2.88 -17.46
C VAL A 402 -13.38 2.42 -16.88
N GLY A 403 -13.95 3.18 -15.97
CA GLY A 403 -15.23 2.87 -15.32
C GLY A 403 -16.44 3.09 -16.19
N LYS A 404 -16.36 4.02 -17.13
CA LYS A 404 -17.44 4.45 -18.04
C LYS A 404 -18.72 4.82 -17.29
N GLY A 405 -18.59 5.46 -16.11
CA GLY A 405 -19.68 5.83 -15.22
C GLY A 405 -20.45 4.65 -14.60
N ARG A 406 -19.99 3.40 -14.81
CA ARG A 406 -20.63 2.18 -14.28
C ARG A 406 -20.00 1.69 -12.98
N CYS A 407 -18.71 1.99 -12.80
CA CYS A 407 -17.92 1.49 -11.68
C CYS A 407 -17.74 2.59 -10.65
N PRO A 408 -18.22 2.42 -9.41
CA PRO A 408 -17.84 3.34 -8.35
C PRO A 408 -16.32 3.26 -8.13
N ILE A 409 -15.71 4.40 -7.78
CA ILE A 409 -14.30 4.47 -7.42
C ILE A 409 -14.18 4.55 -5.91
N VAL A 410 -13.57 3.53 -5.31
CA VAL A 410 -13.24 3.54 -3.89
C VAL A 410 -11.84 4.12 -3.71
N ASP A 411 -11.77 5.37 -3.27
CA ASP A 411 -10.53 6.03 -2.89
C ASP A 411 -10.25 5.74 -1.42
N THR A 412 -9.21 4.95 -1.16
CA THR A 412 -8.96 4.39 0.17
C THR A 412 -7.82 5.11 0.87
N TRP A 413 -8.05 5.57 2.10
CA TRP A 413 -6.98 6.04 2.97
C TRP A 413 -6.69 5.04 4.08
N TRP A 414 -5.43 4.67 4.19
CA TRP A 414 -4.87 3.80 5.21
C TRP A 414 -3.34 3.78 5.13
N GLN A 415 -2.70 3.06 6.03
CA GLN A 415 -1.25 3.03 6.19
C GLN A 415 -0.77 1.59 6.43
N THR A 416 0.53 1.35 6.33
CA THR A 416 1.16 0.08 6.76
C THR A 416 0.78 -0.24 8.21
N GLU A 417 0.78 0.77 9.05
CA GLU A 417 0.46 0.74 10.46
C GLU A 417 -1.00 0.35 10.76
N THR A 418 -1.91 0.58 9.83
CA THR A 418 -3.34 0.34 10.04
C THR A 418 -3.83 -1.05 9.63
N GLY A 419 -3.06 -1.75 8.82
CA GLY A 419 -3.35 -3.12 8.36
C GLY A 419 -4.49 -3.25 7.35
N GLY A 420 -5.32 -2.24 7.20
CA GLY A 420 -6.44 -2.17 6.26
C GLY A 420 -7.04 -0.77 6.21
N HIS A 421 -8.10 -0.61 5.41
CA HIS A 421 -8.74 0.68 5.14
C HIS A 421 -9.35 1.30 6.39
N LEU A 422 -9.07 2.59 6.63
CA LEU A 422 -9.68 3.36 7.72
C LEU A 422 -10.72 4.36 7.23
N ILE A 423 -10.48 5.00 6.09
CA ILE A 423 -11.42 5.96 5.48
C ILE A 423 -11.57 5.58 4.02
N THR A 424 -12.78 5.30 3.58
CA THR A 424 -13.07 4.81 2.24
C THR A 424 -14.57 4.87 1.94
N PRO A 425 -15.01 5.16 0.71
CA PRO A 425 -16.41 4.94 0.35
C PRO A 425 -16.73 3.44 0.34
N LEU A 426 -17.99 3.11 0.58
CA LEU A 426 -18.54 1.78 0.37
C LEU A 426 -19.45 1.80 -0.86
N PRO A 427 -19.21 0.95 -1.87
CA PRO A 427 -19.76 1.10 -3.21
C PRO A 427 -21.30 1.20 -3.29
N GLY A 428 -22.00 0.45 -2.43
CA GLY A 428 -23.46 0.44 -2.36
C GLY A 428 -24.06 1.45 -1.38
N ALA A 429 -23.23 2.20 -0.64
CA ALA A 429 -23.69 3.05 0.46
C ALA A 429 -23.27 4.52 0.35
N THR A 430 -22.16 4.81 -0.32
CA THR A 430 -21.54 6.13 -0.28
C THR A 430 -21.54 6.78 -1.66
N GLU A 431 -22.13 7.96 -1.80
CA GLU A 431 -21.89 8.82 -2.96
C GLU A 431 -20.45 9.36 -2.88
N THR A 432 -19.75 9.46 -4.00
CA THR A 432 -18.33 9.83 -4.03
C THR A 432 -18.12 11.27 -4.49
N LYS A 433 -17.01 11.85 -4.06
CA LYS A 433 -16.48 13.13 -4.57
C LYS A 433 -15.07 12.88 -5.09
N PRO A 434 -14.72 13.30 -6.31
CA PRO A 434 -13.38 13.12 -6.86
C PRO A 434 -12.28 13.63 -5.93
N GLY A 435 -11.39 12.74 -5.48
CA GLY A 435 -10.28 13.05 -4.59
C GLY A 435 -10.58 12.95 -3.09
N SER A 436 -11.81 12.63 -2.69
CA SER A 436 -12.15 12.42 -1.28
C SER A 436 -12.11 10.95 -0.89
N ALA A 437 -11.46 10.64 0.24
CA ALA A 437 -11.54 9.33 0.87
C ALA A 437 -12.91 9.07 1.54
N THR A 438 -13.76 10.06 1.61
CA THR A 438 -15.16 10.08 2.04
C THR A 438 -15.42 9.83 3.52
N VAL A 439 -15.79 8.61 3.92
CA VAL A 439 -16.33 8.32 5.26
C VAL A 439 -15.48 7.30 6.01
N PRO A 440 -15.47 7.32 7.35
CA PRO A 440 -14.75 6.33 8.13
C PRO A 440 -15.33 4.93 7.97
N PHE A 441 -14.47 3.92 7.93
CA PHE A 441 -14.87 2.53 7.99
C PHE A 441 -15.37 2.16 9.39
N PHE A 442 -16.05 1.03 9.52
CA PHE A 442 -16.63 0.57 10.78
C PHE A 442 -15.59 0.43 11.91
N GLY A 443 -15.94 0.91 13.09
CA GLY A 443 -15.08 0.90 14.26
C GLY A 443 -13.98 1.97 14.28
N ILE A 444 -13.86 2.76 13.21
CA ILE A 444 -12.84 3.81 13.12
C ILE A 444 -13.40 5.14 13.62
N ARG A 445 -12.68 5.79 14.54
CA ARG A 445 -13.04 7.08 15.14
C ARG A 445 -12.01 8.16 14.74
N PRO A 446 -12.11 8.75 13.54
CA PRO A 446 -11.21 9.84 13.16
C PRO A 446 -11.46 11.06 14.05
N ALA A 447 -10.38 11.75 14.39
CA ALA A 447 -10.39 13.04 15.04
C ALA A 447 -9.47 13.98 14.26
N ILE A 448 -9.97 15.17 13.90
CA ILE A 448 -9.15 16.22 13.31
C ILE A 448 -8.74 17.14 14.44
N LEU A 449 -7.44 17.25 14.69
CA LEU A 449 -6.89 18.07 15.76
C LEU A 449 -6.20 19.30 15.17
N ASP A 450 -6.40 20.44 15.84
CA ASP A 450 -5.59 21.63 15.55
C ASP A 450 -4.12 21.36 15.87
N ALA A 451 -3.24 21.70 14.94
CA ALA A 451 -1.83 21.32 15.02
C ALA A 451 -1.06 22.02 16.15
N GLU A 452 -1.50 23.20 16.59
CA GLU A 452 -0.84 24.00 17.63
C GLU A 452 -1.44 23.76 19.00
N SER A 453 -2.76 23.79 19.10
CA SER A 453 -3.46 23.66 20.39
C SER A 453 -3.81 22.22 20.75
N ALA A 454 -3.66 21.26 19.84
CA ALA A 454 -4.08 19.86 19.97
C ALA A 454 -5.57 19.68 20.33
N ARG A 455 -6.41 20.70 20.06
CA ARG A 455 -7.85 20.61 20.30
C ARG A 455 -8.55 19.94 19.14
N VAL A 456 -9.51 19.08 19.46
CA VAL A 456 -10.39 18.49 18.45
C VAL A 456 -11.22 19.58 17.78
N GLN A 457 -11.23 19.57 16.45
CA GLN A 457 -12.05 20.44 15.63
C GLN A 457 -13.44 19.81 15.49
N GLU A 458 -14.39 20.38 16.20
CA GLU A 458 -15.79 19.93 16.19
C GLU A 458 -16.56 20.50 14.97
N GLY A 459 -17.58 19.75 14.53
CA GLY A 459 -18.47 20.18 13.44
C GLY A 459 -17.87 20.07 12.04
N ASN A 460 -18.56 20.65 11.07
CA ASN A 460 -18.20 20.69 9.65
C ASN A 460 -18.33 22.13 9.12
N PRO A 461 -17.37 22.66 8.34
CA PRO A 461 -16.10 22.01 7.99
C PRO A 461 -15.08 22.00 9.15
N ALA A 462 -14.06 21.15 9.03
CA ALA A 462 -12.94 21.08 9.96
C ALA A 462 -11.64 20.81 9.20
N GLU A 463 -10.51 21.33 9.69
CA GLU A 463 -9.20 21.12 9.09
C GLU A 463 -8.13 21.01 10.17
N GLY A 464 -7.14 20.13 9.97
CA GLY A 464 -6.05 19.95 10.92
C GLY A 464 -5.28 18.65 10.66
N VAL A 465 -4.80 18.07 11.76
CA VAL A 465 -4.05 16.82 11.77
C VAL A 465 -5.01 15.67 11.99
N LEU A 466 -4.89 14.63 11.16
CA LEU A 466 -5.69 13.42 11.32
C LEU A 466 -5.12 12.53 12.40
N CYS A 467 -5.95 12.24 13.37
CA CYS A 467 -5.68 11.27 14.44
C CYS A 467 -6.82 10.27 14.52
N ILE A 468 -6.58 9.12 15.13
CA ILE A 468 -7.61 8.11 15.40
C ILE A 468 -7.78 7.98 16.91
N ALA A 469 -9.02 8.12 17.38
CA ALA A 469 -9.33 8.24 18.80
C ALA A 469 -9.48 6.91 19.54
N ASP A 470 -9.56 5.79 18.84
CA ASP A 470 -9.68 4.46 19.43
C ASP A 470 -9.04 3.40 18.54
N SER A 471 -8.67 2.27 19.10
CA SER A 471 -8.03 1.14 18.43
C SER A 471 -9.02 0.35 17.55
N TRP A 472 -8.48 -0.36 16.58
CA TRP A 472 -9.18 -1.30 15.68
C TRP A 472 -8.36 -2.59 15.53
N PRO A 473 -8.97 -3.72 15.15
CA PRO A 473 -8.29 -5.02 15.13
C PRO A 473 -7.04 -5.09 14.25
N GLY A 474 -7.04 -4.38 13.12
CA GLY A 474 -5.93 -4.35 12.16
C GLY A 474 -4.76 -3.42 12.52
N GLN A 475 -4.84 -2.69 13.64
CA GLN A 475 -3.79 -1.77 14.05
C GLN A 475 -2.48 -2.51 14.37
N MET A 476 -1.34 -1.93 13.96
CA MET A 476 -0.03 -2.45 14.36
C MET A 476 0.10 -2.56 15.87
N ARG A 477 0.87 -3.51 16.33
CA ARG A 477 1.07 -3.74 17.77
C ARG A 477 2.28 -3.02 18.35
N THR A 478 3.34 -2.90 17.55
CA THR A 478 4.60 -2.29 17.98
C THR A 478 5.54 -2.09 16.78
N VAL A 479 6.68 -1.45 17.03
CA VAL A 479 7.87 -1.50 16.19
C VAL A 479 8.74 -2.66 16.69
N TRP A 480 9.20 -3.50 15.77
CA TRP A 480 10.02 -4.67 16.09
C TRP A 480 11.26 -4.29 16.89
N GLY A 481 11.41 -4.89 18.08
CA GLY A 481 12.54 -4.65 18.97
C GLY A 481 12.58 -3.26 19.62
N ASP A 482 11.59 -2.38 19.38
CA ASP A 482 11.62 -0.99 19.85
C ASP A 482 10.21 -0.43 20.13
N HIS A 483 9.58 -0.94 21.19
CA HIS A 483 8.25 -0.47 21.60
C HIS A 483 8.25 1.01 22.02
N LYS A 484 9.35 1.49 22.59
CA LYS A 484 9.49 2.90 22.96
C LYS A 484 9.37 3.82 21.74
N ARG A 485 10.04 3.47 20.64
CA ARG A 485 9.93 4.21 19.37
C ARG A 485 8.51 4.18 18.80
N PHE A 486 7.76 3.09 19.01
CA PHE A 486 6.35 3.01 18.64
C PHE A 486 5.52 4.03 19.42
N GLU A 487 5.65 4.09 20.75
CA GLU A 487 4.94 5.05 21.58
C GLU A 487 5.33 6.51 21.24
N GLU A 488 6.63 6.79 21.09
CA GLU A 488 7.12 8.13 20.75
C GLU A 488 6.64 8.60 19.39
N THR A 489 6.60 7.71 18.40
CA THR A 489 6.21 8.06 17.03
C THR A 489 4.72 8.35 16.89
N TYR A 490 3.86 7.56 17.58
CA TYR A 490 2.42 7.55 17.27
C TYR A 490 1.53 8.08 18.39
N PHE A 491 2.04 8.21 19.64
CA PHE A 491 1.20 8.55 20.80
C PHE A 491 1.74 9.69 21.65
N GLN A 492 2.96 10.16 21.42
CA GLN A 492 3.57 11.22 22.22
C GLN A 492 3.02 12.60 21.88
N GLN A 493 2.89 12.91 20.60
CA GLN A 493 2.54 14.25 20.13
C GLN A 493 1.09 14.63 20.47
N TYR A 494 0.17 13.66 20.38
CA TYR A 494 -1.25 13.83 20.68
C TYR A 494 -1.70 12.76 21.68
N PRO A 495 -1.54 12.98 23.01
CA PRO A 495 -1.84 11.99 24.01
C PRO A 495 -3.29 11.48 23.95
N GLY A 496 -3.46 10.16 23.99
CA GLY A 496 -4.77 9.51 23.87
C GLY A 496 -5.26 9.28 22.46
N TYR A 497 -4.47 9.65 21.45
CA TYR A 497 -4.80 9.46 20.03
C TYR A 497 -3.65 8.75 19.30
N TYR A 498 -4.00 7.93 18.33
CA TYR A 498 -3.03 7.47 17.33
C TYR A 498 -2.80 8.59 16.32
N PHE A 499 -1.58 9.08 16.22
CA PHE A 499 -1.15 10.11 15.29
C PHE A 499 -0.80 9.50 13.94
N THR A 500 -1.51 9.87 12.89
CA THR A 500 -1.31 9.31 11.55
C THR A 500 -0.14 9.93 10.79
N GLY A 501 0.26 11.14 11.13
CA GLY A 501 1.21 11.94 10.39
C GLY A 501 0.65 12.56 9.10
N ASP A 502 -0.67 12.48 8.89
CA ASP A 502 -1.35 13.05 7.73
C ASP A 502 -2.19 14.26 8.13
N GLY A 503 -2.20 15.28 7.27
CA GLY A 503 -3.14 16.37 7.33
C GLY A 503 -4.48 15.98 6.73
N CYS A 504 -5.55 16.58 7.22
CA CYS A 504 -6.90 16.25 6.79
C CYS A 504 -7.82 17.46 6.90
N ARG A 505 -8.75 17.58 5.96
CA ARG A 505 -9.94 18.41 6.12
C ARG A 505 -11.20 17.56 6.03
N ARG A 506 -12.24 17.99 6.70
CA ARG A 506 -13.59 17.42 6.57
C ARG A 506 -14.51 18.54 6.06
N ASP A 507 -15.20 18.26 4.96
CA ASP A 507 -16.05 19.27 4.31
C ASP A 507 -17.42 19.41 5.00
N GLU A 508 -18.30 20.25 4.44
CA GLU A 508 -19.63 20.54 4.95
C GLU A 508 -20.53 19.30 4.98
N ASP A 509 -20.30 18.34 4.07
CA ASP A 509 -21.01 17.06 4.00
C ASP A 509 -20.45 16.01 4.96
N GLY A 510 -19.35 16.31 5.66
CA GLY A 510 -18.68 15.39 6.57
C GLY A 510 -17.69 14.45 5.89
N TYR A 511 -17.32 14.69 4.63
CA TYR A 511 -16.38 13.90 3.88
C TYR A 511 -14.93 14.28 4.18
N TYR A 512 -14.08 13.27 4.33
CA TYR A 512 -12.67 13.40 4.67
C TYR A 512 -11.80 13.50 3.41
N TRP A 513 -10.91 14.48 3.44
CA TRP A 513 -9.94 14.78 2.38
C TRP A 513 -8.54 14.76 2.99
N ILE A 514 -7.67 13.91 2.47
CA ILE A 514 -6.29 13.84 2.93
C ILE A 514 -5.50 14.92 2.21
N THR A 515 -4.92 15.86 2.96
CA THR A 515 -4.22 17.04 2.42
C THR A 515 -2.72 16.83 2.26
N GLY A 516 -2.22 15.65 2.63
CA GLY A 516 -0.81 15.26 2.52
C GLY A 516 -0.19 14.97 3.87
N ARG A 517 1.13 14.72 3.87
CA ARG A 517 1.88 14.49 5.11
C ARG A 517 2.02 15.79 5.91
N VAL A 518 1.90 15.70 7.23
CA VAL A 518 2.14 16.85 8.13
C VAL A 518 3.56 17.40 7.95
N ASP A 519 4.52 16.53 7.62
CA ASP A 519 5.92 16.88 7.33
C ASP A 519 6.08 17.60 5.98
N ASP A 520 5.11 17.50 5.08
CA ASP A 520 5.10 18.10 3.74
C ASP A 520 4.28 19.40 3.67
N VAL A 521 3.95 19.99 4.81
CA VAL A 521 3.30 21.30 4.89
C VAL A 521 4.35 22.40 4.73
N ILE A 522 4.03 23.39 3.89
CA ILE A 522 4.86 24.58 3.66
C ILE A 522 4.27 25.74 4.46
N ASN A 523 5.13 26.51 5.13
CA ASN A 523 4.73 27.72 5.82
C ASN A 523 5.15 28.97 5.01
N VAL A 524 4.28 29.44 4.14
CA VAL A 524 4.53 30.58 3.27
C VAL A 524 3.99 31.85 3.93
N SER A 525 4.87 32.77 4.33
CA SER A 525 4.48 34.05 4.95
C SER A 525 3.54 33.90 6.15
N GLY A 526 3.73 32.86 6.96
CA GLY A 526 2.86 32.56 8.12
C GLY A 526 1.57 31.79 7.79
N HIS A 527 1.34 31.47 6.53
CA HIS A 527 0.19 30.65 6.12
C HIS A 527 0.64 29.20 5.90
N ARG A 528 -0.01 28.30 6.59
CA ARG A 528 0.24 26.85 6.48
C ARG A 528 -0.52 26.31 5.27
N MET A 529 0.19 25.65 4.35
CA MET A 529 -0.38 25.14 3.10
C MET A 529 0.12 23.73 2.84
N GLY A 530 -0.78 22.83 2.44
CA GLY A 530 -0.40 21.48 2.00
C GLY A 530 0.25 21.50 0.60
N THR A 531 1.33 20.75 0.43
CA THR A 531 1.96 20.65 -0.90
C THR A 531 1.01 20.04 -1.94
N ALA A 532 0.14 19.12 -1.51
CA ALA A 532 -0.82 18.44 -2.36
C ALA A 532 -1.79 19.37 -3.09
N GLU A 533 -2.17 20.50 -2.48
CA GLU A 533 -3.06 21.49 -3.12
C GLU A 533 -2.38 22.13 -4.33
N VAL A 534 -1.11 22.52 -4.18
CA VAL A 534 -0.34 23.14 -5.26
C VAL A 534 -0.03 22.11 -6.35
N GLU A 535 0.31 20.88 -5.96
CA GLU A 535 0.52 19.76 -6.89
C GLU A 535 -0.74 19.50 -7.73
N SER A 536 -1.91 19.43 -7.09
CA SER A 536 -3.19 19.20 -7.78
C SER A 536 -3.49 20.33 -8.78
N ALA A 537 -3.29 21.58 -8.38
CA ALA A 537 -3.48 22.71 -9.29
C ALA A 537 -2.54 22.66 -10.50
N LEU A 538 -1.27 22.27 -10.30
CA LEU A 538 -0.32 22.12 -11.40
C LEU A 538 -0.74 20.98 -12.37
N VAL A 539 -1.15 19.84 -11.83
CA VAL A 539 -1.56 18.67 -12.64
C VAL A 539 -2.90 18.89 -13.36
N ALA A 540 -3.75 19.80 -12.86
CA ALA A 540 -4.96 20.23 -13.56
C ALA A 540 -4.69 20.98 -14.87
N HIS A 541 -3.46 21.44 -15.10
CA HIS A 541 -3.08 22.08 -16.35
C HIS A 541 -2.79 21.03 -17.44
N GLU A 542 -3.40 21.18 -18.62
CA GLU A 542 -3.36 20.20 -19.73
C GLU A 542 -1.95 19.78 -20.20
N LYS A 543 -0.95 20.62 -19.96
CA LYS A 543 0.46 20.39 -20.35
C LYS A 543 1.30 19.68 -19.27
N VAL A 544 0.74 19.44 -18.08
CA VAL A 544 1.45 18.87 -16.93
C VAL A 544 1.06 17.42 -16.73
N ALA A 545 2.04 16.52 -16.77
CA ALA A 545 1.83 15.09 -16.51
C ALA A 545 1.92 14.77 -15.01
N GLU A 546 2.87 15.40 -14.30
CA GLU A 546 3.09 15.16 -12.88
C GLU A 546 3.74 16.38 -12.24
N ALA A 547 3.46 16.60 -10.96
CA ALA A 547 4.08 17.65 -10.18
C ALA A 547 4.39 17.15 -8.75
N ALA A 548 5.49 17.64 -8.20
CA ALA A 548 5.82 17.49 -6.79
C ALA A 548 6.28 18.84 -6.23
N VAL A 549 5.81 19.18 -5.04
CA VAL A 549 6.05 20.47 -4.41
C VAL A 549 6.71 20.30 -3.06
N VAL A 550 7.69 21.12 -2.78
CA VAL A 550 8.38 21.18 -1.48
C VAL A 550 8.60 22.63 -1.05
N GLY A 551 8.72 22.83 0.25
CA GLY A 551 9.21 24.10 0.78
C GLY A 551 10.73 24.22 0.66
N TYR A 552 11.22 25.43 0.42
CA TYR A 552 12.65 25.74 0.49
C TYR A 552 12.87 27.06 1.26
N PRO A 553 14.06 27.29 1.85
CA PRO A 553 14.36 28.52 2.55
C PRO A 553 14.23 29.75 1.64
N HIS A 554 13.38 30.71 2.00
CA HIS A 554 13.15 31.92 1.23
C HIS A 554 13.39 33.16 2.11
N PRO A 555 14.24 34.13 1.68
CA PRO A 555 14.71 35.22 2.53
C PRO A 555 13.62 36.16 3.03
N VAL A 556 12.49 36.24 2.32
CA VAL A 556 11.38 37.14 2.67
C VAL A 556 10.19 36.40 3.25
N LYS A 557 9.88 35.21 2.73
CA LYS A 557 8.66 34.46 3.09
C LYS A 557 8.87 33.43 4.21
N GLY A 558 10.12 33.26 4.66
CA GLY A 558 10.52 32.15 5.53
C GLY A 558 10.68 30.86 4.73
N GLN A 559 9.59 30.35 4.16
CA GLN A 559 9.61 29.29 3.16
C GLN A 559 8.97 29.78 1.85
N GLY A 560 9.60 29.41 0.74
CA GLY A 560 9.08 29.56 -0.62
C GLY A 560 8.57 28.22 -1.15
N ILE A 561 7.83 28.27 -2.24
CA ILE A 561 7.28 27.10 -2.92
C ILE A 561 8.16 26.73 -4.10
N TYR A 562 8.74 25.53 -4.03
CA TYR A 562 9.54 24.96 -5.11
C TYR A 562 8.75 23.79 -5.74
N ALA A 563 8.41 23.96 -7.01
CA ALA A 563 7.66 22.94 -7.77
C ALA A 563 8.57 22.23 -8.78
N TYR A 564 8.57 20.91 -8.75
CA TYR A 564 9.13 20.07 -9.79
C TYR A 564 7.98 19.63 -10.70
N VAL A 565 8.14 19.84 -12.01
CA VAL A 565 7.07 19.60 -12.99
C VAL A 565 7.57 18.72 -14.13
N THR A 566 6.91 17.60 -14.35
CA THR A 566 7.07 16.76 -15.53
C THR A 566 5.97 17.10 -16.53
N LEU A 567 6.36 17.41 -17.76
CA LEU A 567 5.44 17.81 -18.81
C LEU A 567 4.86 16.59 -19.55
N MET A 568 3.70 16.79 -20.18
CA MET A 568 3.11 15.81 -21.10
C MET A 568 4.04 15.55 -22.27
N SER A 569 3.97 14.34 -22.83
CA SER A 569 4.80 13.97 -23.98
C SER A 569 4.61 14.92 -25.17
N GLY A 570 5.70 15.42 -25.71
CA GLY A 570 5.69 16.35 -26.84
C GLY A 570 5.50 17.84 -26.47
N VAL A 571 5.40 18.16 -25.17
CA VAL A 571 5.38 19.54 -24.69
C VAL A 571 6.80 20.02 -24.41
N GLU A 572 7.18 21.16 -25.00
CA GLU A 572 8.52 21.75 -24.81
C GLU A 572 8.59 22.57 -23.52
N PRO A 573 9.68 22.44 -22.75
CA PRO A 573 9.91 23.21 -21.51
C PRO A 573 10.36 24.65 -21.84
N THR A 574 9.44 25.62 -21.79
CA THR A 574 9.73 27.03 -22.10
C THR A 574 9.50 27.94 -20.89
N GLU A 575 10.09 29.14 -20.92
CA GLU A 575 9.88 30.16 -19.89
C GLU A 575 8.46 30.72 -19.92
N GLU A 576 7.85 30.80 -21.12
CA GLU A 576 6.46 31.20 -21.28
C GLU A 576 5.51 30.23 -20.58
N LEU A 577 5.76 28.93 -20.71
CA LEU A 577 4.98 27.89 -20.03
C LEU A 577 5.16 27.96 -18.50
N ARG A 578 6.38 28.25 -18.03
CA ARG A 578 6.64 28.45 -16.60
C ARG A 578 5.78 29.60 -16.05
N ALA A 579 5.79 30.75 -16.74
CA ALA A 579 4.96 31.89 -16.36
C ALA A 579 3.45 31.60 -16.48
N GLU A 580 3.05 30.77 -17.43
CA GLU A 580 1.67 30.29 -17.59
C GLU A 580 1.25 29.45 -16.37
N LEU A 581 2.05 28.50 -15.95
CA LEU A 581 1.81 27.65 -14.78
C LEU A 581 1.77 28.43 -13.46
N GLU A 582 2.66 29.43 -13.28
CA GLU A 582 2.61 30.31 -12.12
C GLU A 582 1.29 31.09 -12.02
N LYS A 583 0.80 31.63 -13.16
CA LYS A 583 -0.49 32.31 -13.22
C LYS A 583 -1.64 31.35 -13.02
N TRP A 584 -1.54 30.16 -13.57
CA TRP A 584 -2.55 29.11 -13.43
C TRP A 584 -2.75 28.75 -11.94
N VAL A 585 -1.69 28.37 -11.22
CA VAL A 585 -1.78 28.06 -9.78
C VAL A 585 -2.32 29.25 -8.98
N ARG A 586 -1.91 30.48 -9.34
CA ARG A 586 -2.42 31.68 -8.70
C ARG A 586 -3.93 31.86 -8.93
N SER A 587 -4.44 31.52 -10.11
CA SER A 587 -5.89 31.61 -10.39
C SER A 587 -6.68 30.52 -9.69
N GLU A 588 -6.14 29.31 -9.61
CA GLU A 588 -6.81 28.16 -9.00
C GLU A 588 -6.90 28.24 -7.46
N ILE A 589 -5.80 28.62 -6.81
CA ILE A 589 -5.72 28.60 -5.34
C ILE A 589 -5.65 30.02 -4.76
N GLY A 590 -4.84 30.88 -5.37
CA GLY A 590 -4.64 32.25 -4.88
C GLY A 590 -3.17 32.67 -4.88
N PRO A 591 -2.87 33.97 -4.59
CA PRO A 591 -1.52 34.50 -4.74
C PRO A 591 -0.48 33.88 -3.80
N ILE A 592 -0.90 33.33 -2.65
CA ILE A 592 0.00 32.71 -1.67
C ILE A 592 0.55 31.38 -2.18
N ALA A 593 -0.22 30.66 -2.97
CA ALA A 593 0.10 29.35 -3.50
C ALA A 593 0.98 29.39 -4.76
N LYS A 594 1.21 30.57 -5.31
CA LYS A 594 2.03 30.74 -6.51
C LYS A 594 3.44 30.20 -6.27
N PRO A 595 3.90 29.22 -7.07
CA PRO A 595 5.27 28.74 -6.99
C PRO A 595 6.29 29.87 -7.17
N ASP A 596 7.33 29.87 -6.33
CA ASP A 596 8.45 30.80 -6.47
C ASP A 596 9.45 30.29 -7.51
N LEU A 597 9.61 28.96 -7.56
CA LEU A 597 10.47 28.28 -8.51
C LEU A 597 9.74 27.10 -9.12
N ILE A 598 9.83 26.94 -10.44
CA ILE A 598 9.35 25.79 -11.17
C ILE A 598 10.51 25.18 -11.93
N GLN A 599 10.93 23.97 -11.56
CA GLN A 599 11.96 23.20 -12.24
C GLN A 599 11.32 22.15 -13.13
N TRP A 600 11.75 22.11 -14.38
CA TRP A 600 11.41 21.02 -15.27
C TRP A 600 12.12 19.74 -14.82
N ALA A 601 11.37 18.67 -14.69
CA ALA A 601 11.86 17.37 -14.24
C ALA A 601 11.58 16.31 -15.31
N PRO A 602 12.57 15.47 -15.67
CA PRO A 602 12.32 14.36 -16.60
C PRO A 602 11.42 13.30 -15.96
N GLY A 603 11.37 13.26 -14.64
CA GLY A 603 10.56 12.43 -13.79
C GLY A 603 10.75 12.81 -12.33
N MET A 604 10.01 12.16 -11.43
CA MET A 604 10.14 12.36 -9.99
C MET A 604 11.01 11.26 -9.37
N PRO A 605 11.82 11.57 -8.33
CA PRO A 605 12.49 10.53 -7.55
C PRO A 605 11.44 9.73 -6.80
N LYS A 606 11.13 8.56 -7.30
CA LYS A 606 10.11 7.67 -6.76
C LYS A 606 10.73 6.45 -6.13
N THR A 607 10.09 5.96 -5.09
CA THR A 607 10.27 4.58 -4.70
C THR A 607 9.75 3.69 -5.83
N ARG A 608 10.19 2.45 -5.84
CA ARG A 608 9.71 1.47 -6.83
C ARG A 608 8.21 1.11 -6.69
N SER A 609 7.56 1.55 -5.62
CA SER A 609 6.09 1.54 -5.48
C SER A 609 5.41 2.74 -6.14
N GLY A 610 6.18 3.64 -6.75
CA GLY A 610 5.65 4.85 -7.36
C GLY A 610 5.49 6.05 -6.40
N LYS A 611 5.80 5.89 -5.11
CA LYS A 611 5.70 6.98 -4.14
C LYS A 611 6.84 7.98 -4.34
N ILE A 612 6.49 9.26 -4.52
CA ILE A 612 7.46 10.36 -4.64
C ILE A 612 8.24 10.52 -3.33
N MET A 613 9.55 10.56 -3.43
CA MET A 613 10.46 10.77 -2.30
C MET A 613 10.70 12.27 -2.07
N ARG A 614 9.68 12.97 -1.55
CA ARG A 614 9.73 14.42 -1.31
C ARG A 614 10.90 14.86 -0.43
N ARG A 615 11.36 13.98 0.45
CA ARG A 615 12.56 14.23 1.24
C ARG A 615 13.79 14.54 0.37
N ILE A 616 13.99 13.80 -0.73
CA ILE A 616 15.09 14.02 -1.67
C ILE A 616 14.88 15.36 -2.41
N LEU A 617 13.67 15.61 -2.90
CA LEU A 617 13.33 16.88 -3.56
C LEU A 617 13.56 18.09 -2.65
N ARG A 618 13.16 17.96 -1.38
CA ARG A 618 13.40 19.02 -0.37
C ARG A 618 14.88 19.28 -0.15
N LYS A 619 15.70 18.25 0.01
CA LYS A 619 17.14 18.36 0.15
C LYS A 619 17.81 19.03 -1.06
N ILE A 620 17.36 18.73 -2.26
CA ILE A 620 17.81 19.39 -3.49
C ILE A 620 17.42 20.88 -3.47
N ALA A 621 16.16 21.18 -3.13
CA ALA A 621 15.65 22.55 -3.03
C ALA A 621 16.31 23.36 -1.92
N GLU A 622 16.83 22.73 -0.87
CA GLU A 622 17.60 23.33 0.22
C GLU A 622 19.11 23.45 -0.08
N ASN A 623 19.57 23.00 -1.24
CA ASN A 623 20.99 22.88 -1.60
C ASN A 623 21.80 21.93 -0.67
N ASP A 624 21.13 21.03 0.05
CA ASP A 624 21.76 20.01 0.95
C ASP A 624 21.78 18.61 0.29
N TYR A 625 22.21 18.54 -0.95
CA TYR A 625 22.25 17.29 -1.72
C TYR A 625 23.43 16.37 -1.40
N GLY A 626 24.36 16.82 -0.55
CA GLY A 626 25.42 15.97 0.00
C GLY A 626 24.93 14.97 1.06
N SER A 627 23.71 15.13 1.57
CA SER A 627 23.14 14.30 2.63
C SER A 627 21.71 13.83 2.31
N LEU A 628 21.51 13.23 1.12
CA LEU A 628 20.19 12.79 0.65
C LEU A 628 19.56 11.67 1.50
N GLY A 629 20.32 11.03 2.39
CA GLY A 629 19.88 9.91 3.20
C GLY A 629 19.73 8.63 2.38
N ASP A 630 18.86 7.73 2.80
CA ASP A 630 18.67 6.45 2.12
C ASP A 630 18.03 6.64 0.74
N THR A 631 18.82 6.42 -0.31
CA THR A 631 18.42 6.42 -1.73
C THR A 631 18.26 5.02 -2.30
N SER A 632 18.47 3.98 -1.48
CA SER A 632 18.47 2.58 -1.90
C SER A 632 17.12 2.08 -2.46
N THR A 633 16.06 2.82 -2.16
CA THR A 633 14.69 2.49 -2.58
C THR A 633 14.26 3.19 -3.88
N LEU A 634 15.13 4.00 -4.49
CA LEU A 634 14.84 4.70 -5.74
C LEU A 634 14.65 3.74 -6.91
N ALA A 635 13.63 4.01 -7.71
CA ALA A 635 13.38 3.28 -8.95
C ALA A 635 14.40 3.65 -10.04
N GLU A 636 14.66 4.95 -10.17
CA GLU A 636 15.53 5.54 -11.20
C GLU A 636 16.48 6.54 -10.52
N PRO A 637 17.65 6.10 -10.03
CA PRO A 637 18.60 6.98 -9.34
C PRO A 637 19.11 8.14 -10.20
N GLU A 638 19.22 7.95 -11.52
CA GLU A 638 19.65 8.94 -12.49
C GLU A 638 18.79 10.21 -12.53
N VAL A 639 17.50 10.09 -12.18
CA VAL A 639 16.59 11.24 -12.06
C VAL A 639 17.09 12.23 -11.01
N VAL A 640 17.69 11.74 -9.92
CA VAL A 640 18.20 12.58 -8.83
C VAL A 640 19.39 13.41 -9.31
N GLU A 641 20.29 12.83 -10.11
CA GLU A 641 21.44 13.54 -10.67
C GLU A 641 20.99 14.68 -11.59
N ASP A 642 20.03 14.41 -12.48
CA ASP A 642 19.45 15.44 -13.34
C ASP A 642 18.81 16.58 -12.52
N LEU A 643 18.03 16.24 -11.49
CA LEU A 643 17.39 17.25 -10.64
C LEU A 643 18.39 18.12 -9.88
N ILE A 644 19.52 17.55 -9.44
CA ILE A 644 20.61 18.30 -8.81
C ILE A 644 21.29 19.23 -9.83
N GLU A 645 21.57 18.72 -11.02
CA GLU A 645 22.23 19.49 -12.09
C GLU A 645 21.37 20.65 -12.58
N ASN A 646 20.06 20.48 -12.68
CA ASN A 646 19.12 21.46 -13.23
C ASN A 646 18.36 22.27 -12.18
N ARG A 647 18.78 22.25 -10.91
CA ARG A 647 18.10 22.98 -9.85
C ARG A 647 18.05 24.49 -10.09
N MET A 648 16.93 25.12 -9.75
CA MET A 648 16.65 26.52 -10.06
C MET A 648 17.26 27.53 -9.07
N ASN A 649 17.64 27.08 -7.87
CA ASN A 649 18.19 27.90 -6.80
C ASN A 649 19.74 27.78 -6.71
N ARG A 650 20.40 27.80 -7.86
CA ARG A 650 21.86 27.92 -7.93
C ARG A 650 22.28 29.32 -7.50
N ASP A 651 23.22 29.42 -6.56
CA ASP A 651 23.89 30.68 -6.19
C ASP A 651 24.78 31.21 -7.32
#